data_5f239f0582103e8f2f98741e5d3c127b
#
_entry.id   5f239f0582103e8f2f98741e5d3c127b
#
_cell.length_a   1.000
_cell.length_b   1.000
_cell.length_c   1.000
_cell.angle_alpha   90.00
_cell.angle_beta   90.00
_cell.angle_gamma   90.00
#
_symmetry.space_group_name_H-M   'P 1'
#
loop_
_entity.id
_entity.type
_entity.pdbx_description
1 polymer ?
#
loop_
_entity_poly.entity_id
_entity_poly.type
_entity_poly.pdbx_seq_one_letter_code
_entity_poly.pdbx_strand_id
1 'polypeptide(L)'
;MTDLAQYRNIGIFAHVDAGKTTTTERILKLTGKIHKTGEVHDGAATTDFMEQEQERGITIQSAATTCFWRDHRFNIIDTPGHVDFTVEVYRSLKVLDGGVGVFCGSGGVEPQSETNWRYANESEVARIIFVNKLDRMGADFLRVVGQVEDVLGANPLVMTLPIGREDDFVGLVDLLSRQAYVWDDSGQPENFEVVDIPADMVDQVEEYREKLIEMAVEQDDDIMMAYMDGDEPSIDDIKKCIRKGTIALDFFPTYCGSAFKNKGVQLVLDAVVDYLPSPTEVKPQPLTDEAGEETGEFAIVSTDETLKALAFKIMDDRFGALTFVRIYSGVINKGDTILNAYTGKTERIGRMVEMHADDRNEIDRAQAGDIIAIVGMKNVQTGHTLCDQKAPVTLEPMIFPDPVISISVKPKDKGGSEKMGIAIGKMVAEDPSFRVETDEDSGETILKGMGELHLDIKVDILNRTYGVELEVGEPQVAYRETITQGIEDSYTHKKQSGGSGQFGKIDYRIKPGETGSGFTFSSTVVGGNVPKEFFPAIEKGFRGMMEQGPLAGFPVLDVEIELYDGGFHAVDSSAVAFELAARGAFRQSMPKAGPQLIEPIMHVDVFTPDDHVGDVIGDLNRRRGMIKDQMAGTTGVRVKADVPLSEMFGYIGSLRTMTSGRGQFSMEFSHYNPCPANVSEDVIAAEKERQAAK
;
A
#
# COMPACT_ATOMS: atom_id res chain seq x y z
N MET A 1 -14.30 -29.23 -5.23
CA MET A 1 -13.84 -27.86 -5.46
C MET A 1 -14.92 -26.95 -4.93
N THR A 2 -14.54 -25.92 -4.19
CA THR A 2 -15.49 -24.90 -3.71
C THR A 2 -16.01 -24.11 -4.91
N ASP A 3 -17.30 -23.81 -4.94
CA ASP A 3 -17.90 -22.92 -5.95
C ASP A 3 -17.29 -21.53 -5.80
N LEU A 4 -17.01 -20.84 -6.92
CA LEU A 4 -16.46 -19.47 -6.90
C LEU A 4 -17.32 -18.49 -6.12
N ALA A 5 -18.64 -18.69 -6.10
CA ALA A 5 -19.56 -17.89 -5.29
C ALA A 5 -19.34 -18.03 -3.77
N GLN A 6 -18.70 -19.11 -3.32
CA GLN A 6 -18.41 -19.39 -1.92
C GLN A 6 -17.02 -18.90 -1.49
N TYR A 7 -16.26 -18.22 -2.35
CA TYR A 7 -14.99 -17.63 -1.97
C TYR A 7 -15.15 -16.25 -1.34
N ARG A 8 -14.33 -15.96 -0.34
CA ARG A 8 -14.20 -14.63 0.27
C ARG A 8 -12.71 -14.32 0.45
N ASN A 9 -12.17 -13.46 -0.39
CA ASN A 9 -10.79 -12.99 -0.28
C ASN A 9 -10.84 -11.66 0.43
N ILE A 10 -10.52 -11.66 1.71
CA ILE A 10 -10.71 -10.51 2.59
C ILE A 10 -9.41 -10.06 3.23
N GLY A 11 -9.27 -8.73 3.39
CA GLY A 11 -8.24 -8.10 4.19
C GLY A 11 -8.78 -7.63 5.53
N ILE A 12 -7.95 -7.72 6.56
CA ILE A 12 -8.22 -7.06 7.84
C ILE A 12 -7.26 -5.89 7.97
N PHE A 13 -7.78 -4.67 8.02
CA PHE A 13 -6.98 -3.46 8.10
C PHE A 13 -7.46 -2.56 9.25
N ALA A 14 -6.50 -1.92 9.89
CA ALA A 14 -6.73 -1.10 11.06
C ALA A 14 -5.53 -0.18 11.30
N HIS A 15 -5.69 0.83 12.15
CA HIS A 15 -4.54 1.51 12.73
C HIS A 15 -3.80 0.59 13.74
N VAL A 16 -2.60 0.98 14.11
CA VAL A 16 -1.81 0.29 15.14
C VAL A 16 -2.64 0.26 16.45
N ASP A 17 -2.61 -0.85 17.14
CA ASP A 17 -3.36 -1.08 18.39
C ASP A 17 -4.90 -1.06 18.30
N ALA A 18 -5.56 -1.03 17.14
CA ALA A 18 -7.02 -1.21 17.06
C ALA A 18 -7.48 -2.63 17.39
N GLY A 19 -6.55 -3.59 17.39
CA GLY A 19 -6.82 -5.00 17.67
C GLY A 19 -7.02 -5.84 16.43
N LYS A 20 -6.35 -5.46 15.32
CA LYS A 20 -6.32 -6.20 14.06
C LYS A 20 -5.90 -7.65 14.25
N THR A 21 -4.67 -7.89 14.72
CA THR A 21 -4.11 -9.23 14.96
C THR A 21 -4.97 -10.03 15.95
N THR A 22 -5.47 -9.39 17.01
CA THR A 22 -6.40 -10.04 17.95
C THR A 22 -7.68 -10.50 17.24
N THR A 23 -8.23 -9.68 16.34
CA THR A 23 -9.44 -10.04 15.57
C THR A 23 -9.15 -11.22 14.65
N THR A 24 -8.01 -11.21 13.93
CA THR A 24 -7.55 -12.31 13.06
C THR A 24 -7.40 -13.61 13.87
N GLU A 25 -6.72 -13.56 15.03
CA GLU A 25 -6.56 -14.73 15.92
C GLU A 25 -7.91 -15.31 16.39
N ARG A 26 -8.88 -14.45 16.70
CA ARG A 26 -10.22 -14.90 17.08
C ARG A 26 -10.98 -15.53 15.92
N ILE A 27 -10.85 -15.00 14.70
CA ILE A 27 -11.40 -15.61 13.50
C ILE A 27 -10.79 -16.99 13.29
N LEU A 28 -9.47 -17.14 13.38
CA LEU A 28 -8.78 -18.42 13.22
C LEU A 28 -9.19 -19.45 14.28
N LYS A 29 -9.43 -19.02 15.53
CA LYS A 29 -9.96 -19.88 16.59
C LYS A 29 -11.40 -20.33 16.30
N LEU A 30 -12.29 -19.41 15.95
CA LEU A 30 -13.69 -19.71 15.62
C LEU A 30 -13.83 -20.66 14.42
N THR A 31 -12.93 -20.54 13.44
CA THR A 31 -12.89 -21.44 12.27
C THR A 31 -12.13 -22.74 12.53
N GLY A 32 -11.68 -22.98 13.78
CA GLY A 32 -11.01 -24.22 14.20
C GLY A 32 -9.59 -24.41 13.65
N LYS A 33 -8.98 -23.33 13.13
CA LYS A 33 -7.60 -23.39 12.59
C LYS A 33 -6.54 -23.37 13.68
N ILE A 34 -6.80 -22.68 14.78
CA ILE A 34 -5.92 -22.68 15.96
C ILE A 34 -6.69 -23.13 17.20
N HIS A 35 -6.01 -23.83 18.08
CA HIS A 35 -6.60 -24.31 19.33
C HIS A 35 -6.45 -23.34 20.49
N LYS A 36 -5.39 -22.52 20.47
CA LYS A 36 -5.10 -21.47 21.46
C LYS A 36 -4.84 -20.16 20.72
N THR A 37 -5.44 -19.10 21.20
CA THR A 37 -5.17 -17.75 20.70
C THR A 37 -3.85 -17.26 21.28
N GLY A 38 -2.97 -16.76 20.44
CA GLY A 38 -1.80 -15.98 20.85
C GLY A 38 -2.20 -14.55 21.19
N GLU A 39 -1.68 -14.01 22.28
CA GLU A 39 -1.86 -12.59 22.60
C GLU A 39 -0.69 -11.79 22.04
N VAL A 40 -1.00 -10.66 21.38
CA VAL A 40 0.02 -9.79 20.74
C VAL A 40 1.03 -9.28 21.76
N HIS A 41 0.56 -8.93 22.97
CA HIS A 41 1.41 -8.43 24.05
C HIS A 41 2.41 -9.46 24.59
N ASP A 42 2.13 -10.74 24.38
CA ASP A 42 3.00 -11.85 24.80
C ASP A 42 3.91 -12.33 23.66
N GLY A 43 3.83 -11.70 22.48
CA GLY A 43 4.56 -12.10 21.27
C GLY A 43 4.18 -13.49 20.76
N ALA A 44 2.96 -13.95 21.06
CA ALA A 44 2.49 -15.31 20.78
C ALA A 44 1.46 -15.40 19.65
N ALA A 45 1.22 -14.30 18.92
CA ALA A 45 0.25 -14.27 17.83
C ALA A 45 0.77 -15.11 16.64
N THR A 46 -0.10 -15.97 16.11
CA THR A 46 0.23 -16.91 15.04
C THR A 46 0.49 -16.21 13.69
N THR A 47 -0.09 -15.02 13.50
CA THR A 47 0.07 -14.22 12.28
C THR A 47 1.30 -13.32 12.29
N ASP A 48 1.84 -13.00 13.47
CA ASP A 48 3.07 -12.19 13.62
C ASP A 48 4.28 -13.15 13.81
N PHE A 49 4.81 -13.67 12.72
CA PHE A 49 5.84 -14.74 12.73
C PHE A 49 7.28 -14.21 12.75
N MET A 50 7.51 -12.91 12.49
CA MET A 50 8.84 -12.33 12.56
C MET A 50 9.19 -11.94 14.02
N GLU A 51 10.45 -12.17 14.41
CA GLU A 51 10.94 -11.72 15.72
C GLU A 51 10.73 -10.21 15.92
N GLN A 52 10.91 -9.42 14.85
CA GLN A 52 10.72 -7.97 14.86
C GLN A 52 9.26 -7.56 15.10
N GLU A 53 8.29 -8.33 14.58
CA GLU A 53 6.86 -8.13 14.83
C GLU A 53 6.52 -8.40 16.29
N GLN A 54 7.00 -9.53 16.80
CA GLN A 54 6.76 -9.97 18.19
C GLN A 54 7.38 -9.01 19.22
N GLU A 55 8.62 -8.56 18.98
CA GLU A 55 9.30 -7.63 19.88
C GLU A 55 8.69 -6.23 19.89
N ARG A 56 8.20 -5.76 18.74
CA ARG A 56 7.67 -4.40 18.57
C ARG A 56 6.15 -4.32 18.74
N GLY A 57 5.45 -5.47 18.72
CA GLY A 57 4.01 -5.55 18.82
C GLY A 57 3.27 -4.96 17.61
N ILE A 58 3.91 -4.95 16.44
CA ILE A 58 3.34 -4.42 15.18
C ILE A 58 3.48 -5.46 14.08
N THR A 59 2.47 -5.58 13.24
CA THR A 59 2.57 -6.37 12.00
C THR A 59 3.39 -5.59 10.96
N ILE A 60 4.42 -6.21 10.42
CA ILE A 60 5.34 -5.66 9.42
C ILE A 60 5.02 -6.21 8.04
N GLN A 61 4.80 -7.53 7.96
CA GLN A 61 4.48 -8.23 6.73
C GLN A 61 3.05 -8.76 6.74
N SER A 62 2.36 -8.66 5.62
CA SER A 62 1.02 -9.24 5.48
C SER A 62 1.10 -10.77 5.53
N ALA A 63 0.28 -11.41 6.36
CA ALA A 63 0.13 -12.86 6.44
C ALA A 63 -1.12 -13.30 5.68
N ALA A 64 -1.00 -14.35 4.86
CA ALA A 64 -2.13 -14.94 4.16
C ALA A 64 -2.52 -16.28 4.81
N THR A 65 -3.79 -16.45 5.14
CA THR A 65 -4.29 -17.67 5.79
C THR A 65 -5.63 -18.08 5.19
N THR A 66 -5.81 -19.38 4.96
CA THR A 66 -7.08 -19.93 4.47
C THR A 66 -7.86 -20.60 5.61
N CYS A 67 -9.14 -20.27 5.76
CA CYS A 67 -10.05 -20.91 6.71
C CYS A 67 -11.45 -21.09 6.09
N PHE A 68 -12.38 -21.72 6.84
CA PHE A 68 -13.73 -22.02 6.36
C PHE A 68 -14.77 -21.60 7.38
N TRP A 69 -15.86 -20.97 6.91
CA TRP A 69 -17.02 -20.59 7.72
C TRP A 69 -18.31 -20.73 6.91
N ARG A 70 -19.35 -21.38 7.47
CA ARG A 70 -20.65 -21.60 6.79
C ARG A 70 -20.49 -22.06 5.34
N ASP A 71 -19.69 -23.10 5.11
CA ASP A 71 -19.34 -23.67 3.79
C ASP A 71 -18.65 -22.72 2.79
N HIS A 72 -18.23 -21.52 3.25
CA HIS A 72 -17.46 -20.58 2.47
C HIS A 72 -15.96 -20.71 2.78
N ARG A 73 -15.17 -20.56 1.73
CA ARG A 73 -13.71 -20.52 1.82
C ARG A 73 -13.25 -19.07 1.97
N PHE A 74 -12.57 -18.79 3.05
CA PHE A 74 -11.98 -17.48 3.33
C PHE A 74 -10.48 -17.54 3.08
N ASN A 75 -9.97 -16.64 2.27
CA ASN A 75 -8.56 -16.31 2.22
C ASN A 75 -8.40 -14.95 2.90
N ILE A 76 -7.78 -14.95 4.08
CA ILE A 76 -7.61 -13.76 4.91
C ILE A 76 -6.20 -13.24 4.72
N ILE A 77 -6.06 -11.95 4.40
CA ILE A 77 -4.78 -11.25 4.39
C ILE A 77 -4.77 -10.27 5.56
N ASP A 78 -3.91 -10.52 6.52
CA ASP A 78 -3.65 -9.60 7.64
C ASP A 78 -2.64 -8.55 7.19
N THR A 79 -3.04 -7.26 7.14
CA THR A 79 -2.22 -6.18 6.59
C THR A 79 -1.48 -5.43 7.69
N PRO A 80 -0.28 -4.85 7.44
CA PRO A 80 0.37 -3.97 8.39
C PRO A 80 -0.48 -2.75 8.74
N GLY A 81 -0.30 -2.23 9.96
CA GLY A 81 -0.96 -1.00 10.40
C GLY A 81 -0.09 0.26 10.33
N HIS A 82 1.23 0.14 10.15
CA HIS A 82 2.16 1.26 10.22
C HIS A 82 2.41 1.89 8.84
N VAL A 83 2.52 3.22 8.79
CA VAL A 83 2.67 3.99 7.53
C VAL A 83 3.92 3.65 6.72
N ASP A 84 5.04 3.29 7.36
CA ASP A 84 6.26 2.89 6.65
C ASP A 84 6.06 1.61 5.82
N PHE A 85 4.99 0.85 6.10
CA PHE A 85 4.60 -0.37 5.39
C PHE A 85 3.34 -0.20 4.55
N THR A 86 2.98 1.02 4.21
CA THR A 86 1.81 1.34 3.38
C THR A 86 1.81 0.59 2.05
N VAL A 87 2.99 0.33 1.47
CA VAL A 87 3.14 -0.49 0.27
C VAL A 87 2.61 -1.91 0.44
N GLU A 88 2.79 -2.50 1.65
CA GLU A 88 2.21 -3.81 2.00
C GLU A 88 0.68 -3.77 2.02
N VAL A 89 0.11 -2.69 2.57
CA VAL A 89 -1.34 -2.47 2.59
C VAL A 89 -1.86 -2.33 1.16
N TYR A 90 -1.24 -1.46 0.36
CA TYR A 90 -1.64 -1.21 -1.03
C TYR A 90 -1.63 -2.49 -1.87
N ARG A 91 -0.52 -3.26 -1.84
CA ARG A 91 -0.44 -4.50 -2.61
C ARG A 91 -1.44 -5.57 -2.15
N SER A 92 -1.74 -5.60 -0.86
CA SER A 92 -2.77 -6.50 -0.32
C SER A 92 -4.16 -6.10 -0.79
N LEU A 93 -4.52 -4.81 -0.74
CA LEU A 93 -5.82 -4.31 -1.18
C LEU A 93 -6.09 -4.60 -2.67
N LYS A 94 -5.05 -4.56 -3.52
CA LYS A 94 -5.18 -4.87 -4.97
C LYS A 94 -5.57 -6.33 -5.26
N VAL A 95 -5.39 -7.25 -4.33
CA VAL A 95 -5.72 -8.68 -4.52
C VAL A 95 -6.92 -9.15 -3.69
N LEU A 96 -7.55 -8.25 -2.94
CA LEU A 96 -8.72 -8.53 -2.12
C LEU A 96 -10.00 -8.26 -2.88
N ASP A 97 -11.04 -9.02 -2.54
CA ASP A 97 -12.40 -8.80 -3.04
C ASP A 97 -13.23 -8.01 -2.02
N GLY A 98 -12.87 -8.09 -0.74
CA GLY A 98 -13.53 -7.37 0.34
C GLY A 98 -12.62 -7.14 1.53
N GLY A 99 -13.10 -6.43 2.54
CA GLY A 99 -12.31 -6.12 3.72
C GLY A 99 -13.10 -5.90 5.00
N VAL A 100 -12.41 -6.03 6.14
CA VAL A 100 -12.91 -5.68 7.46
C VAL A 100 -12.05 -4.56 8.03
N GLY A 101 -12.62 -3.36 8.11
CA GLY A 101 -12.01 -2.20 8.76
C GLY A 101 -12.25 -2.25 10.26
N VAL A 102 -11.18 -2.41 11.05
CA VAL A 102 -11.26 -2.49 12.51
C VAL A 102 -10.91 -1.14 13.12
N PHE A 103 -11.86 -0.57 13.85
CA PHE A 103 -11.70 0.69 14.57
C PHE A 103 -11.69 0.49 16.09
N CYS A 104 -10.94 1.31 16.81
CA CYS A 104 -10.89 1.23 18.25
C CYS A 104 -12.09 2.00 18.87
N GLY A 105 -12.86 1.35 19.74
CA GLY A 105 -14.00 1.98 20.44
C GLY A 105 -13.61 3.19 21.27
N SER A 106 -12.40 3.21 21.86
CA SER A 106 -11.89 4.34 22.63
C SER A 106 -11.13 5.37 21.77
N GLY A 107 -10.29 4.92 20.83
CA GLY A 107 -9.51 5.80 19.93
C GLY A 107 -10.35 6.40 18.80
N GLY A 108 -11.27 5.62 18.24
CA GLY A 108 -12.10 6.03 17.11
C GLY A 108 -11.34 5.99 15.77
N VAL A 109 -11.58 6.98 14.92
CA VAL A 109 -10.89 7.14 13.64
C VAL A 109 -9.57 7.86 13.87
N GLU A 110 -8.46 7.17 13.70
CA GLU A 110 -7.10 7.68 13.85
C GLU A 110 -6.45 7.94 12.48
N PRO A 111 -5.32 8.70 12.39
CA PRO A 111 -4.69 9.10 11.12
C PRO A 111 -4.44 7.94 10.15
N GLN A 112 -3.95 6.81 10.67
CA GLN A 112 -3.71 5.62 9.84
C GLN A 112 -4.99 4.97 9.34
N SER A 113 -6.10 5.11 10.08
CA SER A 113 -7.42 4.62 9.62
C SER A 113 -7.85 5.36 8.36
N GLU A 114 -7.62 6.68 8.31
CA GLU A 114 -7.94 7.51 7.14
C GLU A 114 -7.12 7.13 5.92
N THR A 115 -5.81 6.93 6.09
CA THR A 115 -4.92 6.47 5.01
C THR A 115 -5.37 5.11 4.46
N ASN A 116 -5.60 4.14 5.33
CA ASN A 116 -6.06 2.80 4.93
C ASN A 116 -7.43 2.85 4.25
N TRP A 117 -8.34 3.71 4.73
CA TRP A 117 -9.67 3.90 4.15
C TRP A 117 -9.60 4.49 2.75
N ARG A 118 -8.73 5.47 2.55
CA ARG A 118 -8.48 6.07 1.23
C ARG A 118 -7.97 5.04 0.22
N TYR A 119 -6.95 4.24 0.58
CA TYR A 119 -6.45 3.18 -0.32
C TYR A 119 -7.50 2.12 -0.63
N ALA A 120 -8.36 1.78 0.33
CA ALA A 120 -9.47 0.88 0.09
C ALA A 120 -10.55 1.50 -0.83
N ASN A 121 -10.76 2.83 -0.79
CA ASN A 121 -11.60 3.55 -1.76
C ASN A 121 -10.98 3.54 -3.16
N GLU A 122 -9.70 3.87 -3.28
CA GLU A 122 -8.96 3.86 -4.56
C GLU A 122 -8.93 2.48 -5.20
N SER A 123 -8.94 1.41 -4.39
CA SER A 123 -8.99 0.03 -4.84
C SER A 123 -10.41 -0.52 -5.00
N GLU A 124 -11.44 0.30 -4.79
CA GLU A 124 -12.88 -0.08 -4.88
C GLU A 124 -13.23 -1.34 -4.05
N VAL A 125 -12.60 -1.52 -2.86
CA VAL A 125 -12.80 -2.70 -2.01
C VAL A 125 -14.05 -2.56 -1.15
N ALA A 126 -15.02 -3.47 -1.30
CA ALA A 126 -16.22 -3.56 -0.44
C ALA A 126 -15.82 -3.88 1.02
N ARG A 127 -16.46 -3.22 2.00
CA ARG A 127 -16.00 -3.27 3.40
C ARG A 127 -17.12 -3.45 4.40
N ILE A 128 -16.74 -4.10 5.51
CA ILE A 128 -17.49 -4.14 6.76
C ILE A 128 -16.68 -3.38 7.81
N ILE A 129 -17.35 -2.67 8.69
CA ILE A 129 -16.73 -1.97 9.82
C ILE A 129 -16.94 -2.78 11.10
N PHE A 130 -15.86 -2.97 11.85
CA PHE A 130 -15.89 -3.57 13.18
C PHE A 130 -15.32 -2.61 14.23
N VAL A 131 -16.18 -2.04 15.06
CA VAL A 131 -15.77 -1.22 16.20
C VAL A 131 -15.45 -2.12 17.37
N ASN A 132 -14.15 -2.30 17.58
CA ASN A 132 -13.55 -3.22 18.54
C ASN A 132 -13.19 -2.54 19.87
N LYS A 133 -12.85 -3.33 20.88
CA LYS A 133 -12.41 -2.87 22.21
C LYS A 133 -13.46 -2.08 22.97
N LEU A 134 -14.74 -2.44 22.84
CA LEU A 134 -15.82 -1.79 23.58
C LEU A 134 -15.79 -2.08 25.09
N ASP A 135 -14.96 -3.02 25.51
CA ASP A 135 -14.65 -3.34 26.92
C ASP A 135 -13.61 -2.40 27.55
N ARG A 136 -13.06 -1.43 26.80
CA ARG A 136 -12.06 -0.50 27.33
C ARG A 136 -12.69 0.81 27.82
N MET A 137 -12.04 1.41 28.82
CA MET A 137 -12.42 2.73 29.35
C MET A 137 -12.40 3.78 28.22
N GLY A 138 -13.43 4.62 28.14
CA GLY A 138 -13.61 5.65 27.11
C GLY A 138 -14.15 5.10 25.78
N ALA A 139 -14.55 3.82 25.71
CA ALA A 139 -15.13 3.27 24.49
C ALA A 139 -16.59 3.74 24.31
N ASP A 140 -16.87 4.25 23.11
CA ASP A 140 -18.20 4.67 22.70
C ASP A 140 -18.45 4.33 21.22
N PHE A 141 -19.36 3.39 20.98
CA PHE A 141 -19.66 2.90 19.63
C PHE A 141 -20.24 3.98 18.73
N LEU A 142 -21.26 4.70 19.21
CA LEU A 142 -21.96 5.69 18.38
C LEU A 142 -21.10 6.92 18.08
N ARG A 143 -20.19 7.27 18.99
CA ARG A 143 -19.17 8.30 18.72
C ARG A 143 -18.26 7.87 17.55
N VAL A 144 -17.82 6.61 17.53
CA VAL A 144 -16.97 6.12 16.43
C VAL A 144 -17.75 6.07 15.11
N VAL A 145 -19.03 5.67 15.14
CA VAL A 145 -19.91 5.72 13.95
C VAL A 145 -19.98 7.13 13.39
N GLY A 146 -20.23 8.15 14.23
CA GLY A 146 -20.23 9.56 13.80
C GLY A 146 -18.88 10.02 13.26
N GLN A 147 -17.75 9.55 13.82
CA GLN A 147 -16.42 9.85 13.25
C GLN A 147 -16.18 9.21 11.89
N VAL A 148 -16.73 8.03 11.64
CA VAL A 148 -16.67 7.39 10.31
C VAL A 148 -17.42 8.25 9.27
N GLU A 149 -18.55 8.83 9.65
CA GLU A 149 -19.30 9.75 8.79
C GLU A 149 -18.53 11.06 8.58
N ASP A 150 -18.14 11.72 9.64
CA ASP A 150 -17.58 13.08 9.61
C ASP A 150 -16.15 13.13 9.04
N VAL A 151 -15.30 12.15 9.39
CA VAL A 151 -13.86 12.16 9.04
C VAL A 151 -13.59 11.39 7.77
N LEU A 152 -14.21 10.20 7.58
CA LEU A 152 -13.98 9.36 6.41
C LEU A 152 -14.95 9.67 5.26
N GLY A 153 -15.99 10.49 5.51
CA GLY A 153 -17.05 10.75 4.53
C GLY A 153 -17.79 9.48 4.09
N ALA A 154 -17.88 8.50 4.97
CA ALA A 154 -18.47 7.19 4.70
C ALA A 154 -19.86 7.09 5.31
N ASN A 155 -20.70 6.19 4.78
CA ASN A 155 -22.03 5.93 5.30
C ASN A 155 -22.05 4.62 6.11
N PRO A 156 -21.84 4.63 7.44
CA PRO A 156 -21.91 3.42 8.24
C PRO A 156 -23.36 2.96 8.42
N LEU A 157 -23.65 1.74 7.98
CA LEU A 157 -24.93 1.08 8.21
C LEU A 157 -24.88 0.32 9.54
N VAL A 158 -25.43 0.87 10.59
CA VAL A 158 -25.40 0.25 11.93
C VAL A 158 -26.19 -1.07 11.91
N MET A 159 -25.49 -2.19 12.19
CA MET A 159 -26.07 -3.53 12.22
C MET A 159 -26.32 -4.03 13.64
N THR A 160 -25.51 -3.56 14.59
CA THR A 160 -25.61 -4.00 16.00
C THR A 160 -25.45 -2.81 16.95
N LEU A 161 -26.10 -2.89 18.12
CA LEU A 161 -25.93 -1.93 19.20
C LEU A 161 -25.34 -2.63 20.44
N PRO A 162 -24.39 -2.00 21.16
CA PRO A 162 -23.77 -2.62 22.33
C PRO A 162 -24.74 -2.61 23.54
N ILE A 163 -24.71 -3.69 24.33
CA ILE A 163 -25.37 -3.77 25.63
C ILE A 163 -24.32 -3.49 26.70
N GLY A 164 -24.48 -2.35 27.38
CA GLY A 164 -23.48 -1.84 28.31
C GLY A 164 -22.33 -1.10 27.65
N ARG A 165 -21.41 -0.59 28.47
CA ARG A 165 -20.23 0.17 28.05
C ARG A 165 -19.04 -0.20 28.91
N GLU A 166 -17.84 -0.15 28.34
CA GLU A 166 -16.58 -0.38 29.09
C GLU A 166 -16.62 -1.72 29.84
N ASP A 167 -16.37 -1.73 31.14
CA ASP A 167 -16.41 -2.94 31.97
C ASP A 167 -17.81 -3.59 32.03
N ASP A 168 -18.89 -2.82 31.82
CA ASP A 168 -20.27 -3.29 31.75
C ASP A 168 -20.69 -3.79 30.37
N PHE A 169 -19.78 -3.84 29.40
CA PHE A 169 -20.06 -4.38 28.05
C PHE A 169 -20.26 -5.90 28.11
N VAL A 170 -21.50 -6.33 28.14
CA VAL A 170 -21.87 -7.75 28.28
C VAL A 170 -22.30 -8.40 26.98
N GLY A 171 -22.75 -7.63 26.00
CA GLY A 171 -23.30 -8.19 24.76
C GLY A 171 -23.67 -7.13 23.72
N LEU A 172 -24.51 -7.54 22.78
CA LEU A 172 -24.99 -6.67 21.71
C LEU A 172 -26.39 -7.08 21.25
N VAL A 173 -27.11 -6.14 20.63
CA VAL A 173 -28.38 -6.37 19.96
C VAL A 173 -28.16 -6.37 18.45
N ASP A 174 -28.55 -7.41 17.76
CA ASP A 174 -28.62 -7.46 16.29
C ASP A 174 -29.93 -6.83 15.82
N LEU A 175 -29.82 -5.75 15.09
CA LEU A 175 -30.96 -4.96 14.61
C LEU A 175 -31.80 -5.70 13.57
N LEU A 176 -31.18 -6.59 12.78
CA LEU A 176 -31.86 -7.30 11.72
C LEU A 176 -32.77 -8.40 12.29
N SER A 177 -32.25 -9.24 13.17
CA SER A 177 -32.98 -10.33 13.81
C SER A 177 -33.81 -9.90 15.01
N ARG A 178 -33.60 -8.69 15.54
CA ARG A 178 -34.18 -8.20 16.81
C ARG A 178 -33.87 -9.13 17.99
N GLN A 179 -32.65 -9.63 18.07
CA GLN A 179 -32.19 -10.51 19.14
C GLN A 179 -31.01 -9.87 19.90
N ALA A 180 -31.00 -10.06 21.19
CA ALA A 180 -29.91 -9.68 22.05
C ALA A 180 -29.02 -10.89 22.36
N TYR A 181 -27.72 -10.75 22.15
CA TYR A 181 -26.70 -11.76 22.45
C TYR A 181 -25.90 -11.31 23.67
N VAL A 182 -25.89 -12.12 24.72
CA VAL A 182 -25.16 -11.83 25.95
C VAL A 182 -24.18 -12.97 26.22
N TRP A 183 -22.89 -12.64 26.30
CA TRP A 183 -21.83 -13.61 26.59
C TRP A 183 -21.58 -13.73 28.08
N ASP A 184 -21.28 -14.94 28.53
CA ASP A 184 -20.79 -15.19 29.90
C ASP A 184 -19.32 -14.73 30.04
N ASP A 185 -18.80 -14.79 31.28
CA ASP A 185 -17.42 -14.41 31.60
C ASP A 185 -16.41 -15.55 31.38
N SER A 186 -16.80 -16.66 30.75
CA SER A 186 -15.90 -17.79 30.45
C SER A 186 -14.83 -17.48 29.41
N GLY A 187 -15.05 -16.42 28.63
CA GLY A 187 -14.20 -16.05 27.52
C GLY A 187 -14.26 -17.02 26.33
N GLN A 188 -15.25 -17.91 26.29
CA GLN A 188 -15.50 -18.81 25.16
C GLN A 188 -16.48 -18.14 24.19
N PRO A 189 -16.14 -18.05 22.89
CA PRO A 189 -16.96 -17.34 21.92
C PRO A 189 -18.34 -17.98 21.69
N GLU A 190 -18.46 -19.28 21.87
CA GLU A 190 -19.72 -20.05 21.76
C GLU A 190 -20.64 -19.92 22.94
N ASN A 191 -20.17 -19.42 24.09
CA ASN A 191 -20.95 -19.31 25.32
C ASN A 191 -21.70 -17.98 25.37
N PHE A 192 -22.76 -17.86 24.59
CA PHE A 192 -23.69 -16.74 24.66
C PHE A 192 -25.13 -17.25 24.81
N GLU A 193 -25.96 -16.43 25.39
CA GLU A 193 -27.40 -16.63 25.45
C GLU A 193 -28.12 -15.63 24.56
N VAL A 194 -29.18 -16.09 23.90
CA VAL A 194 -30.10 -15.21 23.18
C VAL A 194 -31.19 -14.81 24.18
N VAL A 195 -31.27 -13.51 24.46
CA VAL A 195 -32.21 -12.94 25.40
C VAL A 195 -33.10 -11.89 24.73
N ASP A 196 -34.17 -11.49 25.44
CA ASP A 196 -34.98 -10.36 24.98
C ASP A 196 -34.19 -9.06 25.01
N ILE A 197 -34.53 -8.14 24.13
CA ILE A 197 -33.90 -6.80 24.08
C ILE A 197 -34.14 -6.11 25.44
N PRO A 198 -33.08 -5.56 26.07
CA PRO A 198 -33.24 -4.80 27.31
C PRO A 198 -34.29 -3.70 27.17
N ALA A 199 -35.18 -3.56 28.17
CA ALA A 199 -36.33 -2.68 28.08
C ALA A 199 -35.95 -1.19 27.86
N ASP A 200 -34.80 -0.78 28.33
CA ASP A 200 -34.24 0.56 28.18
C ASP A 200 -33.61 0.80 26.79
N MET A 201 -33.41 -0.24 25.98
CA MET A 201 -32.83 -0.17 24.64
C MET A 201 -33.90 -0.28 23.54
N VAL A 202 -35.13 -0.67 23.82
CA VAL A 202 -36.17 -0.97 22.82
C VAL A 202 -36.38 0.20 21.87
N ASP A 203 -36.55 1.41 22.38
CA ASP A 203 -36.79 2.61 21.54
C ASP A 203 -35.59 2.90 20.64
N GLN A 204 -34.37 2.79 21.15
CA GLN A 204 -33.15 2.98 20.38
C GLN A 204 -32.97 1.89 19.32
N VAL A 205 -33.25 0.66 19.62
CA VAL A 205 -33.19 -0.46 18.68
C VAL A 205 -34.16 -0.25 17.51
N GLU A 206 -35.40 0.16 17.80
CA GLU A 206 -36.38 0.42 16.75
C GLU A 206 -35.95 1.63 15.87
N GLU A 207 -35.47 2.72 16.47
CA GLU A 207 -34.98 3.87 15.72
C GLU A 207 -33.83 3.47 14.74
N TYR A 208 -32.82 2.73 15.23
CA TYR A 208 -31.69 2.32 14.38
C TYR A 208 -32.07 1.25 13.37
N ARG A 209 -33.06 0.37 13.69
CA ARG A 209 -33.59 -0.59 12.75
C ARG A 209 -34.35 0.09 11.61
N GLU A 210 -35.16 1.11 11.90
CA GLU A 210 -35.87 1.89 10.88
C GLU A 210 -34.86 2.53 9.92
N LYS A 211 -33.83 3.21 10.44
CA LYS A 211 -32.73 3.77 9.61
C LYS A 211 -32.02 2.71 8.78
N LEU A 212 -31.75 1.54 9.34
CA LEU A 212 -31.14 0.43 8.62
C LEU A 212 -31.98 -0.02 7.45
N ILE A 213 -33.30 -0.20 7.64
CA ILE A 213 -34.21 -0.63 6.58
C ILE A 213 -34.32 0.44 5.51
N GLU A 214 -34.51 1.73 5.90
CA GLU A 214 -34.59 2.85 4.97
C GLU A 214 -33.36 2.90 4.05
N MET A 215 -32.14 2.88 4.61
CA MET A 215 -30.92 2.87 3.81
C MET A 215 -30.78 1.62 2.92
N ALA A 216 -31.22 0.46 3.41
CA ALA A 216 -31.09 -0.78 2.66
C ALA A 216 -32.04 -0.85 1.46
N VAL A 217 -33.32 -0.48 1.65
CA VAL A 217 -34.34 -0.63 0.59
C VAL A 217 -34.13 0.33 -0.58
N GLU A 218 -33.38 1.41 -0.41
CA GLU A 218 -32.95 2.31 -1.51
C GLU A 218 -32.19 1.58 -2.62
N GLN A 219 -31.69 0.38 -2.36
CA GLN A 219 -30.96 -0.44 -3.31
C GLN A 219 -31.86 -1.22 -4.29
N ASP A 220 -33.17 -1.26 -4.05
CA ASP A 220 -34.12 -2.00 -4.88
C ASP A 220 -35.49 -1.26 -4.96
N ASP A 221 -35.80 -0.75 -6.14
CA ASP A 221 -36.99 0.10 -6.35
C ASP A 221 -38.31 -0.61 -5.99
N ASP A 222 -38.44 -1.92 -6.25
CA ASP A 222 -39.65 -2.69 -5.96
C ASP A 222 -39.84 -2.86 -4.46
N ILE A 223 -38.76 -3.19 -3.75
CA ILE A 223 -38.75 -3.35 -2.27
C ILE A 223 -39.00 -1.99 -1.60
N MET A 224 -38.40 -0.92 -2.10
CA MET A 224 -38.55 0.44 -1.59
C MET A 224 -40.01 0.89 -1.75
N MET A 225 -40.66 0.66 -2.92
CA MET A 225 -42.05 1.02 -3.12
C MET A 225 -43.00 0.24 -2.18
N ALA A 226 -42.79 -1.07 -2.02
CA ALA A 226 -43.56 -1.87 -1.06
C ALA A 226 -43.42 -1.36 0.38
N TYR A 227 -42.21 -1.02 0.78
CA TYR A 227 -41.94 -0.45 2.10
C TYR A 227 -42.64 0.91 2.31
N MET A 228 -42.64 1.79 1.31
CA MET A 228 -43.35 3.06 1.36
C MET A 228 -44.87 2.89 1.43
N ASP A 229 -45.41 1.80 0.85
CA ASP A 229 -46.84 1.44 0.93
C ASP A 229 -47.20 0.80 2.30
N GLY A 230 -46.20 0.56 3.18
CA GLY A 230 -46.38 0.05 4.55
C GLY A 230 -46.17 -1.46 4.69
N ASP A 231 -45.61 -2.13 3.67
CA ASP A 231 -45.25 -3.52 3.74
C ASP A 231 -43.80 -3.68 4.28
N GLU A 232 -43.65 -4.32 5.43
CA GLU A 232 -42.31 -4.57 5.98
C GLU A 232 -41.56 -5.63 5.14
N PRO A 233 -40.37 -5.32 4.60
CA PRO A 233 -39.62 -6.25 3.77
C PRO A 233 -39.13 -7.46 4.61
N SER A 234 -38.99 -8.62 3.94
CA SER A 234 -38.45 -9.80 4.61
C SER A 234 -37.00 -9.62 4.95
N ILE A 235 -36.51 -10.36 5.97
CA ILE A 235 -35.09 -10.34 6.37
C ILE A 235 -34.19 -10.70 5.17
N ASP A 236 -34.62 -11.64 4.32
CA ASP A 236 -33.85 -12.05 3.15
C ASP A 236 -33.78 -10.94 2.09
N ASP A 237 -34.84 -10.16 1.91
CA ASP A 237 -34.84 -9.01 1.00
C ASP A 237 -33.96 -7.89 1.54
N ILE A 238 -34.05 -7.58 2.83
CA ILE A 238 -33.16 -6.62 3.48
C ILE A 238 -31.70 -7.05 3.29
N LYS A 239 -31.35 -8.32 3.55
CA LYS A 239 -30.00 -8.85 3.33
C LYS A 239 -29.50 -8.69 1.92
N LYS A 240 -30.36 -8.95 0.91
CA LYS A 240 -30.01 -8.73 -0.51
C LYS A 240 -29.71 -7.25 -0.80
N CYS A 241 -30.52 -6.36 -0.28
CA CYS A 241 -30.32 -4.92 -0.41
C CYS A 241 -29.01 -4.48 0.27
N ILE A 242 -28.76 -4.94 1.50
CA ILE A 242 -27.50 -4.64 2.22
C ILE A 242 -26.29 -5.12 1.42
N ARG A 243 -26.34 -6.37 0.90
CA ARG A 243 -25.25 -6.88 0.05
C ARG A 243 -25.02 -6.02 -1.18
N LYS A 244 -26.08 -5.63 -1.89
CA LYS A 244 -26.00 -4.80 -3.09
C LYS A 244 -25.36 -3.44 -2.79
N GLY A 245 -25.81 -2.73 -1.77
CA GLY A 245 -25.23 -1.44 -1.37
C GLY A 245 -23.80 -1.54 -0.82
N THR A 246 -23.47 -2.63 -0.13
CA THR A 246 -22.09 -2.87 0.34
C THR A 246 -21.14 -3.08 -0.83
N ILE A 247 -21.54 -3.85 -1.84
CA ILE A 247 -20.72 -4.09 -3.06
C ILE A 247 -20.61 -2.82 -3.91
N ALA A 248 -21.69 -2.02 -3.95
CA ALA A 248 -21.70 -0.73 -4.64
C ALA A 248 -20.92 0.38 -3.90
N LEU A 249 -20.46 0.14 -2.67
CA LEU A 249 -19.79 1.09 -1.78
C LEU A 249 -20.68 2.26 -1.33
N ASP A 250 -22.00 2.11 -1.37
CA ASP A 250 -22.97 3.15 -0.99
C ASP A 250 -23.03 3.31 0.54
N PHE A 251 -22.83 2.20 1.26
CA PHE A 251 -22.76 2.16 2.71
C PHE A 251 -21.94 0.96 3.21
N PHE A 252 -21.61 0.97 4.50
CA PHE A 252 -20.71 -0.01 5.13
C PHE A 252 -21.37 -0.65 6.36
N PRO A 253 -21.75 -1.94 6.33
CA PRO A 253 -22.30 -2.63 7.49
C PRO A 253 -21.37 -2.52 8.70
N THR A 254 -21.87 -1.98 9.81
CA THR A 254 -21.08 -1.58 10.97
C THR A 254 -21.50 -2.39 12.19
N TYR A 255 -20.55 -3.14 12.73
CA TYR A 255 -20.69 -4.03 13.88
C TYR A 255 -19.92 -3.53 15.09
N CYS A 256 -20.36 -3.91 16.27
CA CYS A 256 -19.70 -3.60 17.52
C CYS A 256 -19.24 -4.87 18.25
N GLY A 257 -18.18 -4.77 19.08
CA GLY A 257 -17.72 -5.89 19.86
C GLY A 257 -16.41 -5.70 20.61
N SER A 258 -15.91 -6.81 21.15
CA SER A 258 -14.58 -6.93 21.73
C SER A 258 -13.94 -8.26 21.31
N ALA A 259 -12.97 -8.20 20.42
CA ALA A 259 -12.24 -9.38 19.98
C ALA A 259 -11.50 -10.03 21.18
N PHE A 260 -10.91 -9.23 22.07
CA PHE A 260 -10.23 -9.72 23.26
C PHE A 260 -11.15 -10.53 24.17
N LYS A 261 -12.39 -10.08 24.35
CA LYS A 261 -13.43 -10.77 25.15
C LYS A 261 -14.21 -11.82 24.36
N ASN A 262 -13.86 -12.08 23.09
CA ASN A 262 -14.58 -12.98 22.17
C ASN A 262 -16.07 -12.62 21.94
N LYS A 263 -16.43 -11.34 22.00
CA LYS A 263 -17.81 -10.85 21.86
C LYS A 263 -18.00 -10.19 20.49
N GLY A 264 -18.95 -10.68 19.69
CA GLY A 264 -19.36 -10.07 18.42
C GLY A 264 -18.60 -10.52 17.16
N VAL A 265 -17.48 -11.24 17.27
CA VAL A 265 -16.66 -11.64 16.10
C VAL A 265 -17.40 -12.63 15.17
N GLN A 266 -18.26 -13.50 15.72
CA GLN A 266 -19.09 -14.41 14.92
C GLN A 266 -20.00 -13.66 13.94
N LEU A 267 -20.62 -12.58 14.40
CA LEU A 267 -21.51 -11.77 13.57
C LEU A 267 -20.74 -11.07 12.43
N VAL A 268 -19.49 -10.69 12.69
CA VAL A 268 -18.62 -10.17 11.62
C VAL A 268 -18.31 -11.26 10.58
N LEU A 269 -18.04 -12.51 11.02
CA LEU A 269 -17.82 -13.63 10.09
C LEU A 269 -19.08 -13.95 9.27
N ASP A 270 -20.24 -13.92 9.90
CA ASP A 270 -21.51 -14.09 9.20
C ASP A 270 -21.76 -12.95 8.18
N ALA A 271 -21.42 -11.71 8.56
CA ALA A 271 -21.51 -10.56 7.67
C ALA A 271 -20.57 -10.64 6.47
N VAL A 272 -19.37 -11.19 6.64
CA VAL A 272 -18.44 -11.47 5.53
C VAL A 272 -19.09 -12.41 4.52
N VAL A 273 -19.78 -13.46 4.96
CA VAL A 273 -20.51 -14.38 4.08
C VAL A 273 -21.68 -13.68 3.41
N ASP A 274 -22.48 -12.97 4.19
CA ASP A 274 -23.75 -12.42 3.74
C ASP A 274 -23.58 -11.17 2.85
N TYR A 275 -22.58 -10.31 3.10
CA TYR A 275 -22.49 -8.97 2.50
C TYR A 275 -21.26 -8.70 1.64
N LEU A 276 -20.10 -9.36 1.88
CA LEU A 276 -18.93 -9.14 1.03
C LEU A 276 -19.00 -9.96 -0.26
N PRO A 277 -18.44 -9.43 -1.36
CA PRO A 277 -18.49 -10.09 -2.66
C PRO A 277 -17.65 -11.36 -2.73
N SER A 278 -18.03 -12.23 -3.62
CA SER A 278 -17.18 -13.27 -4.16
C SER A 278 -16.32 -12.73 -5.30
N PRO A 279 -15.26 -13.46 -5.73
CA PRO A 279 -14.43 -13.03 -6.86
C PRO A 279 -15.21 -12.75 -8.16
N THR A 280 -16.37 -13.35 -8.34
CA THR A 280 -17.21 -13.18 -9.54
C THR A 280 -18.10 -11.94 -9.51
N GLU A 281 -18.21 -11.26 -8.37
CA GLU A 281 -19.05 -10.09 -8.17
C GLU A 281 -18.26 -8.78 -8.12
N VAL A 282 -16.92 -8.86 -8.06
CA VAL A 282 -16.05 -7.68 -8.11
C VAL A 282 -15.74 -7.28 -9.55
N LYS A 283 -15.34 -6.03 -9.75
CA LYS A 283 -14.89 -5.52 -11.03
C LYS A 283 -13.70 -6.34 -11.55
N PRO A 284 -13.78 -6.91 -12.77
CA PRO A 284 -12.70 -7.68 -13.33
C PRO A 284 -11.44 -6.82 -13.51
N GLN A 285 -10.27 -7.42 -13.32
CA GLN A 285 -8.98 -6.73 -13.48
C GLN A 285 -8.74 -6.39 -14.97
N PRO A 286 -8.39 -5.14 -15.30
CA PRO A 286 -8.06 -4.76 -16.68
C PRO A 286 -6.77 -5.44 -17.13
N LEU A 287 -6.71 -5.75 -18.43
CA LEU A 287 -5.51 -6.26 -19.08
C LEU A 287 -4.76 -5.12 -19.76
N THR A 288 -3.45 -5.17 -19.66
CA THR A 288 -2.55 -4.22 -20.31
C THR A 288 -1.69 -4.90 -21.35
N ASP A 289 -1.17 -4.15 -22.30
CA ASP A 289 -0.18 -4.59 -23.27
C ASP A 289 1.26 -4.56 -22.71
N GLU A 290 2.25 -4.86 -23.55
CA GLU A 290 3.67 -4.82 -23.16
C GLU A 290 4.18 -3.39 -22.82
N ALA A 291 3.47 -2.35 -23.25
CA ALA A 291 3.77 -0.96 -22.95
C ALA A 291 3.09 -0.48 -21.64
N GLY A 292 2.20 -1.30 -21.05
CA GLY A 292 1.42 -0.97 -19.87
C GLY A 292 0.13 -0.20 -20.16
N GLU A 293 -0.26 -0.06 -21.43
CA GLU A 293 -1.51 0.60 -21.84
C GLU A 293 -2.70 -0.38 -21.76
N GLU A 294 -3.85 0.10 -21.30
CA GLU A 294 -5.06 -0.73 -21.21
C GLU A 294 -5.52 -1.22 -22.58
N THR A 295 -5.72 -2.54 -22.71
CA THR A 295 -6.21 -3.17 -23.95
C THR A 295 -7.71 -3.04 -24.15
N GLY A 296 -8.47 -2.65 -23.11
CA GLY A 296 -9.92 -2.70 -23.05
C GLY A 296 -10.48 -4.11 -22.79
N GLU A 297 -9.64 -5.10 -22.58
CA GLU A 297 -10.00 -6.46 -22.18
C GLU A 297 -9.82 -6.64 -20.65
N PHE A 298 -10.51 -7.65 -20.09
CA PHE A 298 -10.52 -7.91 -18.66
C PHE A 298 -10.21 -9.38 -18.35
N ALA A 299 -9.63 -9.64 -17.17
CA ALA A 299 -9.47 -10.98 -16.65
C ALA A 299 -10.81 -11.51 -16.10
N ILE A 300 -11.48 -12.33 -16.90
CA ILE A 300 -12.76 -12.93 -16.49
C ILE A 300 -12.49 -14.04 -15.47
N VAL A 301 -13.19 -13.99 -14.32
CA VAL A 301 -13.08 -14.98 -13.26
C VAL A 301 -13.80 -16.27 -13.66
N SER A 302 -13.05 -17.21 -14.24
CA SER A 302 -13.56 -18.51 -14.70
C SER A 302 -12.43 -19.53 -14.72
N THR A 303 -12.76 -20.79 -14.46
CA THR A 303 -11.81 -21.92 -14.58
C THR A 303 -11.59 -22.36 -16.03
N ASP A 304 -12.47 -21.97 -16.95
CA ASP A 304 -12.43 -22.36 -18.36
C ASP A 304 -11.59 -21.38 -19.20
N GLU A 305 -11.21 -20.26 -18.64
CA GLU A 305 -10.38 -19.25 -19.26
C GLU A 305 -8.87 -19.58 -19.17
N THR A 306 -8.06 -18.89 -19.98
CA THR A 306 -6.59 -18.97 -19.89
C THR A 306 -6.09 -18.39 -18.57
N LEU A 307 -4.98 -18.94 -18.07
CA LEU A 307 -4.37 -18.50 -16.81
C LEU A 307 -3.99 -17.02 -16.87
N LYS A 308 -4.44 -16.29 -15.86
CA LYS A 308 -4.00 -14.93 -15.53
C LYS A 308 -3.89 -14.81 -14.01
N ALA A 309 -2.69 -14.56 -13.53
CA ALA A 309 -2.41 -14.54 -12.11
C ALA A 309 -1.36 -13.46 -11.78
N LEU A 310 -1.44 -12.90 -10.58
CA LEU A 310 -0.57 -11.85 -10.09
C LEU A 310 0.29 -12.35 -8.94
N ALA A 311 1.60 -12.25 -9.07
CA ALA A 311 2.53 -12.45 -7.98
C ALA A 311 2.56 -11.17 -7.12
N PHE A 312 1.83 -11.14 -6.01
CA PHE A 312 1.66 -9.92 -5.22
C PHE A 312 2.57 -9.82 -4.00
N LYS A 313 3.16 -10.94 -3.59
CA LYS A 313 4.10 -10.98 -2.46
C LYS A 313 5.12 -12.09 -2.65
N ILE A 314 6.37 -11.80 -2.28
CA ILE A 314 7.45 -12.79 -2.18
C ILE A 314 7.94 -12.80 -0.73
N MET A 315 8.20 -13.97 -0.21
CA MET A 315 8.86 -14.18 1.08
C MET A 315 9.98 -15.19 0.90
N ASP A 316 11.12 -14.94 1.51
CA ASP A 316 12.20 -15.91 1.60
C ASP A 316 12.31 -16.40 3.04
N ASP A 317 12.19 -17.70 3.22
CA ASP A 317 12.32 -18.32 4.52
C ASP A 317 13.34 -19.46 4.50
N ARG A 318 13.52 -20.13 5.63
CA ARG A 318 14.43 -21.28 5.79
C ARG A 318 14.15 -22.45 4.83
N PHE A 319 12.99 -22.49 4.18
CA PHE A 319 12.58 -23.54 3.24
C PHE A 319 12.62 -23.09 1.78
N GLY A 320 13.02 -21.86 1.51
CA GLY A 320 13.17 -21.26 0.19
C GLY A 320 12.12 -20.18 -0.11
N ALA A 321 12.24 -19.56 -1.29
CA ALA A 321 11.36 -18.50 -1.72
C ALA A 321 9.92 -19.00 -1.92
N LEU A 322 8.98 -18.29 -1.31
CA LEU A 322 7.53 -18.43 -1.47
C LEU A 322 7.01 -17.26 -2.28
N THR A 323 6.40 -17.53 -3.42
CA THR A 323 5.73 -16.52 -4.24
C THR A 323 4.22 -16.64 -4.05
N PHE A 324 3.61 -15.67 -3.37
CA PHE A 324 2.16 -15.59 -3.20
C PHE A 324 1.52 -15.08 -4.47
N VAL A 325 0.52 -15.81 -4.92
CA VAL A 325 -0.13 -15.58 -6.22
C VAL A 325 -1.64 -15.53 -6.04
N ARG A 326 -2.27 -14.48 -6.54
CA ARG A 326 -3.71 -14.39 -6.75
C ARG A 326 -4.03 -14.87 -8.17
N ILE A 327 -4.89 -15.86 -8.31
CA ILE A 327 -5.36 -16.34 -9.60
C ILE A 327 -6.67 -15.63 -9.95
N TYR A 328 -6.66 -14.83 -11.03
CA TYR A 328 -7.84 -14.13 -11.51
C TYR A 328 -8.62 -14.95 -12.53
N SER A 329 -7.93 -15.70 -13.40
CA SER A 329 -8.52 -16.53 -14.44
C SER A 329 -7.78 -17.86 -14.57
N GLY A 330 -8.49 -18.89 -14.99
CA GLY A 330 -7.92 -20.18 -15.35
C GLY A 330 -7.56 -21.06 -14.17
N VAL A 331 -6.64 -21.98 -14.42
CA VAL A 331 -6.20 -23.02 -13.48
C VAL A 331 -4.71 -23.21 -13.57
N ILE A 332 -4.07 -23.49 -12.44
CA ILE A 332 -2.66 -23.92 -12.35
C ILE A 332 -2.63 -25.34 -11.78
N ASN A 333 -1.88 -26.22 -12.41
CA ASN A 333 -1.61 -27.55 -11.89
C ASN A 333 -0.11 -27.73 -11.61
N LYS A 334 0.21 -28.60 -10.69
CA LYS A 334 1.58 -29.03 -10.42
C LYS A 334 2.20 -29.63 -11.69
N GLY A 335 3.36 -29.11 -12.09
CA GLY A 335 4.07 -29.51 -13.30
C GLY A 335 3.81 -28.63 -14.51
N ASP A 336 2.83 -27.75 -14.48
CA ASP A 336 2.55 -26.80 -15.55
C ASP A 336 3.76 -25.86 -15.77
N THR A 337 3.87 -25.35 -16.98
CA THR A 337 4.85 -24.31 -17.33
C THR A 337 4.11 -23.03 -17.65
N ILE A 338 4.38 -22.00 -16.90
CA ILE A 338 3.74 -20.68 -17.01
C ILE A 338 4.73 -19.63 -17.50
N LEU A 339 4.25 -18.58 -18.11
CA LEU A 339 5.02 -17.43 -18.60
C LEU A 339 4.98 -16.31 -17.56
N ASN A 340 6.15 -15.75 -17.26
CA ASN A 340 6.23 -14.45 -16.62
C ASN A 340 6.21 -13.38 -17.73
N ALA A 341 5.11 -12.62 -17.82
CA ALA A 341 4.88 -11.67 -18.90
C ALA A 341 5.91 -10.52 -18.92
N TYR A 342 6.43 -10.11 -17.75
CA TYR A 342 7.42 -9.03 -17.67
C TYR A 342 8.83 -9.43 -18.11
N THR A 343 9.23 -10.67 -17.82
CA THR A 343 10.59 -11.14 -18.12
C THR A 343 10.67 -11.94 -19.40
N GLY A 344 9.53 -12.34 -19.98
CA GLY A 344 9.45 -13.25 -21.12
C GLY A 344 9.96 -14.66 -20.81
N LYS A 345 10.25 -14.98 -19.54
CA LYS A 345 10.80 -16.28 -19.12
C LYS A 345 9.69 -17.19 -18.65
N THR A 346 9.89 -18.49 -18.89
CA THR A 346 8.97 -19.51 -18.42
C THR A 346 9.47 -20.16 -17.13
N GLU A 347 8.53 -20.45 -16.24
CA GLU A 347 8.77 -21.13 -14.97
C GLU A 347 7.93 -22.41 -14.90
N ARG A 348 8.53 -23.50 -14.41
CA ARG A 348 7.81 -24.75 -14.15
C ARG A 348 7.31 -24.78 -12.72
N ILE A 349 6.01 -25.02 -12.54
CA ILE A 349 5.37 -25.12 -11.23
C ILE A 349 5.80 -26.44 -10.56
N GLY A 350 6.61 -26.30 -9.50
CA GLY A 350 7.05 -27.44 -8.70
C GLY A 350 6.05 -27.80 -7.61
N ARG A 351 6.08 -27.04 -6.53
CA ARG A 351 5.20 -27.20 -5.36
C ARG A 351 4.31 -25.99 -5.20
N MET A 352 3.04 -26.23 -4.94
CA MET A 352 2.08 -25.21 -4.54
C MET A 352 1.58 -25.54 -3.14
N VAL A 353 1.37 -24.52 -2.33
CA VAL A 353 0.88 -24.66 -0.96
C VAL A 353 -0.24 -23.67 -0.66
N GLU A 354 -1.22 -24.12 0.07
CA GLU A 354 -2.14 -23.25 0.81
C GLU A 354 -1.55 -22.97 2.18
N MET A 355 -1.59 -21.70 2.57
CA MET A 355 -1.12 -21.28 3.88
C MET A 355 -2.25 -21.37 4.90
N HIS A 356 -1.97 -22.02 6.02
CA HIS A 356 -2.86 -22.11 7.17
C HIS A 356 -2.08 -21.66 8.42
N ALA A 357 -2.01 -20.35 8.63
CA ALA A 357 -1.11 -19.77 9.61
C ALA A 357 0.35 -20.22 9.33
N ASP A 358 0.99 -20.98 10.21
CA ASP A 358 2.34 -21.52 10.01
C ASP A 358 2.38 -22.81 9.18
N ASP A 359 1.25 -23.50 9.03
CA ASP A 359 1.17 -24.76 8.33
C ASP A 359 1.05 -24.58 6.80
N ARG A 360 1.75 -25.45 6.05
CA ARG A 360 1.77 -25.46 4.59
C ARG A 360 1.16 -26.73 4.07
N ASN A 361 -0.04 -26.63 3.53
CA ASN A 361 -0.70 -27.77 2.91
C ASN A 361 -0.38 -27.82 1.42
N GLU A 362 0.32 -28.86 0.97
CA GLU A 362 0.59 -29.06 -0.45
C GLU A 362 -0.72 -29.30 -1.21
N ILE A 363 -0.83 -28.61 -2.35
CA ILE A 363 -1.94 -28.76 -3.30
C ILE A 363 -1.40 -29.06 -4.69
N ASP A 364 -2.11 -29.89 -5.44
CA ASP A 364 -1.73 -30.24 -6.81
C ASP A 364 -2.43 -29.36 -7.87
N ARG A 365 -3.47 -28.63 -7.47
CA ARG A 365 -4.25 -27.76 -8.35
C ARG A 365 -4.77 -26.54 -7.60
N ALA A 366 -4.75 -25.39 -8.28
CA ALA A 366 -5.37 -24.14 -7.86
C ALA A 366 -6.13 -23.51 -9.03
N GLN A 367 -7.12 -22.68 -8.74
CA GLN A 367 -8.03 -22.13 -9.75
C GLN A 367 -8.32 -20.65 -9.55
N ALA A 368 -9.00 -20.04 -10.52
CA ALA A 368 -9.51 -18.66 -10.40
C ALA A 368 -10.16 -18.44 -9.02
N GLY A 369 -9.89 -17.31 -8.38
CA GLY A 369 -10.33 -16.99 -7.03
C GLY A 369 -9.38 -17.41 -5.91
N ASP A 370 -8.45 -18.35 -6.14
CA ASP A 370 -7.50 -18.79 -5.12
C ASP A 370 -6.39 -17.78 -4.87
N ILE A 371 -5.95 -17.74 -3.61
CA ILE A 371 -4.69 -17.15 -3.17
C ILE A 371 -3.82 -18.29 -2.64
N ILE A 372 -2.69 -18.53 -3.30
CA ILE A 372 -1.78 -19.64 -3.00
C ILE A 372 -0.33 -19.17 -2.93
N ALA A 373 0.56 -19.99 -2.39
CA ALA A 373 1.98 -19.77 -2.49
C ALA A 373 2.65 -20.84 -3.38
N ILE A 374 3.52 -20.40 -4.30
CA ILE A 374 4.32 -21.27 -5.17
C ILE A 374 5.76 -21.28 -4.64
N VAL A 375 6.30 -22.46 -4.42
CA VAL A 375 7.63 -22.65 -3.82
C VAL A 375 8.72 -22.66 -4.90
N GLY A 376 9.76 -21.84 -4.70
CA GLY A 376 11.01 -21.93 -5.45
C GLY A 376 10.99 -21.28 -6.84
N MET A 377 10.12 -20.33 -7.12
CA MET A 377 10.20 -19.50 -8.32
C MET A 377 11.45 -18.61 -8.28
N LYS A 378 12.14 -18.46 -9.43
CA LYS A 378 13.46 -17.80 -9.48
C LYS A 378 13.45 -16.45 -10.19
N ASN A 379 12.59 -16.28 -11.19
CA ASN A 379 12.59 -15.11 -12.07
C ASN A 379 11.30 -14.29 -11.88
N VAL A 380 10.74 -14.27 -10.69
CA VAL A 380 9.51 -13.56 -10.36
C VAL A 380 9.81 -12.50 -9.31
N GLN A 381 9.21 -11.34 -9.45
CA GLN A 381 9.21 -10.25 -8.47
C GLN A 381 7.77 -9.89 -8.12
N THR A 382 7.59 -9.19 -7.02
CA THR A 382 6.30 -8.64 -6.62
C THR A 382 5.76 -7.71 -7.71
N GLY A 383 4.49 -7.91 -8.09
CA GLY A 383 3.84 -7.17 -9.18
C GLY A 383 3.89 -7.86 -10.55
N HIS A 384 4.67 -8.95 -10.71
CA HIS A 384 4.74 -9.65 -11.99
C HIS A 384 3.46 -10.44 -12.30
N THR A 385 3.03 -10.38 -13.56
CA THR A 385 1.95 -11.21 -14.09
C THR A 385 2.46 -12.56 -14.57
N LEU A 386 1.76 -13.60 -14.15
CA LEU A 386 1.98 -14.99 -14.55
C LEU A 386 0.80 -15.44 -15.42
N CYS A 387 1.08 -15.90 -16.63
CA CYS A 387 0.03 -16.22 -17.60
C CYS A 387 0.34 -17.49 -18.41
N ASP A 388 -0.62 -17.92 -19.23
CA ASP A 388 -0.43 -18.98 -20.20
C ASP A 388 0.53 -18.52 -21.30
N GLN A 389 1.49 -19.38 -21.68
CA GLN A 389 2.44 -19.10 -22.77
C GLN A 389 1.79 -18.82 -24.12
N LYS A 390 0.60 -19.38 -24.35
CA LYS A 390 -0.13 -19.24 -25.63
C LYS A 390 -0.96 -17.96 -25.69
N ALA A 391 -1.20 -17.33 -24.54
CA ALA A 391 -1.97 -16.09 -24.41
C ALA A 391 -1.24 -15.11 -23.47
N PRO A 392 -0.07 -14.58 -23.91
CA PRO A 392 0.68 -13.64 -23.09
C PRO A 392 -0.10 -12.34 -22.91
N VAL A 393 -0.32 -11.95 -21.66
CA VAL A 393 -0.98 -10.71 -21.25
C VAL A 393 -0.36 -10.21 -19.96
N THR A 394 -0.50 -8.92 -19.69
CA THR A 394 -0.17 -8.33 -18.39
C THR A 394 -1.44 -7.82 -17.71
N LEU A 395 -1.49 -7.94 -16.39
CA LEU A 395 -2.48 -7.29 -15.54
C LEU A 395 -2.02 -5.85 -15.28
N GLU A 396 -2.94 -4.99 -14.87
CA GLU A 396 -2.61 -3.62 -14.48
C GLU A 396 -1.40 -3.63 -13.51
N PRO A 397 -0.33 -2.89 -13.83
CA PRO A 397 0.88 -2.89 -13.00
C PRO A 397 0.61 -2.27 -11.64
N MET A 398 1.24 -2.82 -10.59
CA MET A 398 1.26 -2.17 -9.28
C MET A 398 2.23 -1.00 -9.33
N ILE A 399 1.75 0.20 -9.04
CA ILE A 399 2.58 1.40 -8.94
C ILE A 399 3.05 1.53 -7.49
N PHE A 400 4.37 1.56 -7.30
CA PHE A 400 4.98 1.74 -5.99
C PHE A 400 5.62 3.12 -5.91
N PRO A 401 5.43 3.85 -4.79
CA PRO A 401 6.07 5.14 -4.61
C PRO A 401 7.60 5.00 -4.53
N ASP A 402 8.30 6.01 -4.98
CA ASP A 402 9.74 6.07 -4.87
C ASP A 402 10.17 6.24 -3.40
N PRO A 403 11.27 5.59 -2.99
CA PRO A 403 11.80 5.76 -1.66
C PRO A 403 12.29 7.19 -1.42
N VAL A 404 12.04 7.71 -0.22
CA VAL A 404 12.30 9.12 0.13
C VAL A 404 13.44 9.30 1.13
N ILE A 405 13.91 8.22 1.75
CA ILE A 405 15.02 8.21 2.71
C ILE A 405 16.06 7.18 2.29
N SER A 406 17.33 7.44 2.62
CA SER A 406 18.42 6.50 2.39
C SER A 406 19.40 6.49 3.56
N ILE A 407 20.05 5.33 3.74
CA ILE A 407 21.16 5.15 4.68
C ILE A 407 22.31 4.46 3.94
N SER A 408 23.55 4.78 4.31
CA SER A 408 24.69 3.99 3.88
C SER A 408 24.92 2.83 4.84
N VAL A 409 25.29 1.68 4.29
CA VAL A 409 25.64 0.50 5.09
C VAL A 409 26.96 -0.10 4.60
N LYS A 410 27.75 -0.57 5.55
CA LYS A 410 29.03 -1.21 5.27
C LYS A 410 29.21 -2.45 6.15
N PRO A 411 29.52 -3.62 5.59
CA PRO A 411 29.81 -4.79 6.40
C PRO A 411 31.09 -4.58 7.24
N LYS A 412 31.05 -4.97 8.51
CA LYS A 412 32.21 -4.88 9.40
C LYS A 412 33.32 -5.85 9.04
N ASP A 413 32.99 -6.95 8.38
CA ASP A 413 33.96 -7.95 7.95
C ASP A 413 33.92 -8.22 6.44
N LYS A 414 35.01 -8.76 5.88
CA LYS A 414 35.10 -9.06 4.44
C LYS A 414 34.20 -10.20 3.97
N GLY A 415 33.84 -11.13 4.85
CA GLY A 415 32.92 -12.22 4.56
C GLY A 415 31.45 -11.77 4.50
N GLY A 416 31.14 -10.68 5.17
CA GLY A 416 29.81 -10.07 5.18
C GLY A 416 29.39 -9.51 3.84
N SER A 417 30.31 -9.05 2.99
CA SER A 417 29.95 -8.43 1.69
C SER A 417 29.22 -9.38 0.76
N GLU A 418 29.66 -10.63 0.62
CA GLU A 418 28.98 -11.61 -0.24
C GLU A 418 27.62 -12.00 0.33
N LYS A 419 27.57 -12.26 1.65
CA LYS A 419 26.29 -12.55 2.34
C LYS A 419 25.31 -11.38 2.21
N MET A 420 25.79 -10.14 2.41
CA MET A 420 24.99 -8.94 2.25
C MET A 420 24.42 -8.81 0.84
N GLY A 421 25.21 -9.03 -0.21
CA GLY A 421 24.74 -8.97 -1.59
C GLY A 421 23.61 -9.97 -1.88
N ILE A 422 23.75 -11.22 -1.39
CA ILE A 422 22.72 -12.25 -1.53
C ILE A 422 21.45 -11.85 -0.76
N ALA A 423 21.59 -11.40 0.49
CA ALA A 423 20.48 -11.00 1.33
C ALA A 423 19.72 -9.80 0.73
N ILE A 424 20.44 -8.78 0.29
CA ILE A 424 19.87 -7.61 -0.37
C ILE A 424 19.11 -7.99 -1.62
N GLY A 425 19.66 -8.86 -2.46
CA GLY A 425 18.96 -9.33 -3.67
C GLY A 425 17.61 -9.97 -3.37
N LYS A 426 17.50 -10.73 -2.27
CA LYS A 426 16.24 -11.30 -1.80
C LYS A 426 15.29 -10.22 -1.27
N MET A 427 15.78 -9.31 -0.44
CA MET A 427 14.97 -8.23 0.16
C MET A 427 14.38 -7.29 -0.89
N VAL A 428 15.13 -6.99 -1.97
CA VAL A 428 14.65 -6.19 -3.11
C VAL A 428 13.59 -6.95 -3.91
N ALA A 429 13.71 -8.28 -4.04
CA ALA A 429 12.68 -9.09 -4.70
C ALA A 429 11.38 -9.16 -3.89
N GLU A 430 11.47 -9.13 -2.55
CA GLU A 430 10.32 -9.12 -1.64
C GLU A 430 9.59 -7.78 -1.64
N ASP A 431 10.34 -6.68 -1.67
CA ASP A 431 9.84 -5.33 -1.40
C ASP A 431 10.27 -4.35 -2.49
N PRO A 432 9.38 -4.02 -3.42
CA PRO A 432 9.70 -3.11 -4.53
C PRO A 432 9.91 -1.64 -4.09
N SER A 433 9.50 -1.26 -2.88
CA SER A 433 9.79 0.06 -2.29
C SER A 433 11.17 0.15 -1.65
N PHE A 434 11.83 -0.99 -1.48
CA PHE A 434 13.20 -1.08 -1.00
C PHE A 434 14.16 -1.12 -2.17
N ARG A 435 14.95 -0.06 -2.34
CA ARG A 435 15.95 0.01 -3.43
C ARG A 435 17.35 0.05 -2.86
N VAL A 436 18.28 -0.46 -3.64
CA VAL A 436 19.69 -0.53 -3.24
C VAL A 436 20.58 -0.08 -4.38
N GLU A 437 21.51 0.79 -4.06
CA GLU A 437 22.51 1.28 -4.98
C GLU A 437 23.90 1.10 -4.35
N THR A 438 24.91 0.94 -5.17
CA THR A 438 26.29 0.96 -4.70
C THR A 438 26.90 2.28 -5.16
N ASP A 439 27.40 3.04 -4.21
CA ASP A 439 28.17 4.24 -4.51
C ASP A 439 29.51 3.81 -5.13
N GLU A 440 29.70 4.13 -6.39
CA GLU A 440 30.89 3.70 -7.16
C GLU A 440 32.19 4.30 -6.61
N ASP A 441 32.11 5.47 -6.00
CA ASP A 441 33.30 6.20 -5.50
C ASP A 441 33.70 5.75 -4.11
N SER A 442 32.76 5.62 -3.17
CA SER A 442 33.04 5.16 -1.80
C SER A 442 33.02 3.64 -1.64
N GLY A 443 32.37 2.94 -2.57
CA GLY A 443 32.10 1.50 -2.47
C GLY A 443 31.09 1.14 -1.37
N GLU A 444 30.39 2.12 -0.82
CA GLU A 444 29.34 1.91 0.17
C GLU A 444 28.05 1.47 -0.50
N THR A 445 27.28 0.65 0.20
CA THR A 445 25.94 0.26 -0.23
C THR A 445 24.92 1.23 0.37
N ILE A 446 24.13 1.85 -0.48
CA ILE A 446 23.06 2.78 -0.10
C ILE A 446 21.73 2.02 -0.10
N LEU A 447 21.09 1.91 1.05
CA LEU A 447 19.74 1.37 1.20
C LEU A 447 18.75 2.52 1.14
N LYS A 448 17.69 2.40 0.32
CA LYS A 448 16.64 3.40 0.16
C LYS A 448 15.29 2.80 0.55
N GLY A 449 14.48 3.56 1.28
CA GLY A 449 13.19 3.09 1.81
C GLY A 449 12.18 4.22 2.03
N MET A 450 11.01 3.84 2.56
CA MET A 450 9.86 4.74 2.74
C MET A 450 9.91 5.53 4.06
N GLY A 451 10.68 5.07 5.05
CA GLY A 451 10.79 5.72 6.35
C GLY A 451 11.91 5.13 7.21
N GLU A 452 12.16 5.76 8.36
CA GLU A 452 13.22 5.33 9.29
C GLU A 452 12.97 3.90 9.78
N LEU A 453 11.75 3.61 10.22
CA LEU A 453 11.40 2.28 10.74
C LEU A 453 11.55 1.21 9.66
N HIS A 454 11.19 1.51 8.40
CA HIS A 454 11.38 0.60 7.29
C HIS A 454 12.86 0.22 7.13
N LEU A 455 13.78 1.19 7.10
CA LEU A 455 15.20 0.92 6.95
C LEU A 455 15.81 0.25 8.19
N ASP A 456 15.38 0.62 9.40
CA ASP A 456 15.81 -0.02 10.64
C ASP A 456 15.49 -1.51 10.64
N ILE A 457 14.28 -1.89 10.19
CA ILE A 457 13.87 -3.29 10.10
C ILE A 457 14.68 -4.03 9.03
N LYS A 458 14.96 -3.41 7.88
CA LYS A 458 15.80 -4.02 6.84
C LYS A 458 17.23 -4.26 7.35
N VAL A 459 17.80 -3.33 8.10
CA VAL A 459 19.11 -3.49 8.76
C VAL A 459 19.06 -4.60 9.82
N ASP A 460 18.02 -4.66 10.62
CA ASP A 460 17.85 -5.68 11.65
C ASP A 460 17.72 -7.10 11.04
N ILE A 461 16.98 -7.23 9.93
CA ILE A 461 16.90 -8.48 9.16
C ILE A 461 18.28 -8.90 8.63
N LEU A 462 19.08 -7.96 8.08
CA LEU A 462 20.45 -8.25 7.64
C LEU A 462 21.31 -8.76 8.79
N ASN A 463 21.18 -8.15 9.97
CA ASN A 463 21.95 -8.55 11.16
C ASN A 463 21.50 -9.92 11.71
N ARG A 464 20.21 -10.10 12.01
CA ARG A 464 19.70 -11.29 12.73
C ARG A 464 19.47 -12.49 11.80
N THR A 465 18.80 -12.27 10.68
CA THR A 465 18.42 -13.37 9.79
C THR A 465 19.57 -13.83 8.90
N TYR A 466 20.34 -12.87 8.38
CA TYR A 466 21.44 -13.19 7.47
C TYR A 466 22.83 -13.19 8.14
N GLY A 467 22.93 -12.75 9.40
CA GLY A 467 24.17 -12.76 10.18
C GLY A 467 25.22 -11.82 9.60
N VAL A 468 24.84 -10.65 9.13
CA VAL A 468 25.70 -9.62 8.55
C VAL A 468 25.78 -8.45 9.52
N GLU A 469 26.88 -8.29 10.24
CA GLU A 469 27.12 -7.11 11.07
C GLU A 469 27.44 -5.89 10.20
N LEU A 470 26.69 -4.79 10.41
CA LEU A 470 26.78 -3.58 9.62
C LEU A 470 27.26 -2.36 10.44
N GLU A 471 27.99 -1.49 9.79
CA GLU A 471 28.13 -0.07 10.16
C GLU A 471 27.06 0.68 9.37
N VAL A 472 26.22 1.47 10.05
CA VAL A 472 25.09 2.22 9.47
C VAL A 472 25.43 3.70 9.55
N GLY A 473 25.33 4.39 8.41
CA GLY A 473 25.50 5.84 8.33
C GLY A 473 24.22 6.60 8.68
N GLU A 474 24.35 7.93 8.78
CA GLU A 474 23.22 8.82 9.08
C GLU A 474 22.18 8.82 7.94
N PRO A 475 20.87 8.96 8.27
CA PRO A 475 19.81 9.07 7.27
C PRO A 475 20.02 10.26 6.32
N GLN A 476 19.79 10.02 5.04
CA GLN A 476 19.91 11.02 3.99
C GLN A 476 18.58 11.23 3.29
N VAL A 477 18.22 12.49 3.07
CA VAL A 477 17.02 12.85 2.29
C VAL A 477 17.31 12.70 0.79
N ALA A 478 16.36 12.15 0.06
CA ALA A 478 16.45 12.03 -1.39
C ALA A 478 16.10 13.36 -2.08
N TYR A 479 17.01 14.32 -2.04
CA TYR A 479 16.86 15.56 -2.79
C TYR A 479 16.80 15.32 -4.29
N ARG A 480 16.17 16.25 -5.03
CA ARG A 480 16.07 16.26 -6.48
C ARG A 480 16.41 17.64 -7.01
N GLU A 481 16.63 17.73 -8.29
CA GLU A 481 16.79 19.00 -8.99
C GLU A 481 15.64 19.20 -9.99
N THR A 482 15.31 20.43 -10.32
CA THR A 482 14.39 20.80 -11.40
C THR A 482 14.88 22.09 -12.03
N ILE A 483 14.15 22.59 -13.02
CA ILE A 483 14.44 23.86 -13.69
C ILE A 483 13.26 24.83 -13.57
N THR A 484 13.54 26.13 -13.60
CA THR A 484 12.53 27.18 -13.47
C THR A 484 12.27 27.94 -14.75
N GLN A 485 13.14 27.81 -15.76
CA GLN A 485 13.07 28.60 -17.00
C GLN A 485 13.16 27.70 -18.23
N GLY A 486 12.36 28.02 -19.24
CA GLY A 486 12.46 27.40 -20.54
C GLY A 486 13.67 27.94 -21.34
N ILE A 487 14.34 27.07 -22.04
CA ILE A 487 15.46 27.41 -22.95
C ILE A 487 15.24 26.80 -24.30
N GLU A 488 15.56 27.56 -25.32
CA GLU A 488 15.74 27.11 -26.72
C GLU A 488 17.22 27.19 -27.07
N ASP A 489 17.82 26.08 -27.47
CA ASP A 489 19.25 25.98 -27.73
C ASP A 489 19.55 24.96 -28.86
N SER A 490 20.77 24.93 -29.28
CA SER A 490 21.28 24.04 -30.34
C SER A 490 22.59 23.41 -29.90
N TYR A 491 22.75 22.12 -30.15
CA TYR A 491 23.99 21.43 -29.88
C TYR A 491 24.42 20.57 -31.06
N THR A 492 25.72 20.63 -31.38
CA THR A 492 26.32 19.82 -32.44
C THR A 492 27.43 18.95 -31.86
N HIS A 493 27.22 17.65 -31.89
CA HIS A 493 28.28 16.68 -31.63
C HIS A 493 29.04 16.43 -32.92
N LYS A 494 30.32 16.79 -32.95
CA LYS A 494 31.22 16.54 -34.09
C LYS A 494 32.55 16.02 -33.60
N LYS A 495 32.91 14.80 -34.00
CA LYS A 495 34.20 14.20 -33.66
C LYS A 495 34.78 13.57 -34.95
N GLN A 496 36.01 13.95 -35.29
CA GLN A 496 36.77 13.33 -36.36
C GLN A 496 38.05 12.72 -35.78
N SER A 497 38.20 11.40 -35.90
CA SER A 497 39.40 10.70 -35.47
C SER A 497 39.70 9.59 -36.48
N GLY A 498 40.50 9.90 -37.54
CA GLY A 498 41.15 8.93 -38.43
C GLY A 498 40.30 7.74 -38.94
N GLY A 499 39.09 8.00 -39.46
CA GLY A 499 38.10 6.99 -39.89
C GLY A 499 36.75 7.64 -40.15
N SER A 500 35.63 6.88 -40.08
CA SER A 500 34.29 7.44 -40.09
C SER A 500 34.10 8.40 -38.91
N GLY A 501 33.69 9.64 -39.17
CA GLY A 501 33.44 10.68 -38.17
C GLY A 501 32.17 10.38 -37.34
N GLN A 502 31.91 11.20 -36.32
CA GLN A 502 30.64 11.24 -35.62
C GLN A 502 30.02 12.61 -35.80
N PHE A 503 28.77 12.66 -36.24
CA PHE A 503 28.03 13.89 -36.43
C PHE A 503 26.59 13.73 -35.98
N GLY A 504 26.10 14.66 -35.15
CA GLY A 504 24.71 14.79 -34.79
C GLY A 504 24.42 16.21 -34.32
N LYS A 505 23.50 16.90 -35.00
CA LYS A 505 23.03 18.22 -34.57
C LYS A 505 21.58 18.13 -34.15
N ILE A 506 21.26 18.68 -32.98
CA ILE A 506 19.92 18.79 -32.47
C ILE A 506 19.60 20.23 -32.07
N ASP A 507 18.45 20.71 -32.51
CA ASP A 507 17.86 21.99 -32.11
C ASP A 507 16.62 21.65 -31.23
N TYR A 508 16.62 22.13 -29.99
CA TYR A 508 15.70 21.63 -28.95
C TYR A 508 15.23 22.74 -28.04
N ARG A 509 14.09 22.48 -27.39
CA ARG A 509 13.57 23.28 -26.27
C ARG A 509 13.56 22.42 -25.02
N ILE A 510 14.05 22.99 -23.95
CA ILE A 510 13.91 22.44 -22.58
C ILE A 510 12.95 23.36 -21.83
N LYS A 511 11.94 22.79 -21.18
CA LYS A 511 10.96 23.54 -20.38
C LYS A 511 10.74 22.85 -19.04
N PRO A 512 10.37 23.63 -17.97
CA PRO A 512 9.82 23.03 -16.78
C PRO A 512 8.56 22.24 -17.14
N GLY A 513 8.46 21.00 -16.65
CA GLY A 513 7.25 20.19 -16.70
C GLY A 513 6.28 20.51 -15.55
N GLU A 514 5.11 19.92 -15.57
CA GLU A 514 4.19 19.96 -14.44
C GLU A 514 4.76 19.14 -13.28
N THR A 515 4.47 19.54 -12.06
CA THR A 515 4.93 18.81 -10.86
C THR A 515 4.44 17.35 -10.91
N GLY A 516 5.38 16.42 -10.80
CA GLY A 516 5.11 15.00 -10.89
C GLY A 516 5.06 14.42 -12.31
N SER A 517 5.29 15.22 -13.35
CA SER A 517 5.33 14.74 -14.75
C SER A 517 6.59 13.95 -15.10
N GLY A 518 7.63 14.04 -14.25
CA GLY A 518 8.89 13.37 -14.47
C GLY A 518 9.64 13.89 -15.71
N PHE A 519 10.00 13.00 -16.63
CA PHE A 519 10.68 13.36 -17.87
C PHE A 519 9.80 13.06 -19.06
N THR A 520 9.52 14.07 -19.87
CA THR A 520 8.78 13.93 -21.13
C THR A 520 9.64 14.33 -22.31
N PHE A 521 9.56 13.54 -23.38
CA PHE A 521 10.24 13.83 -24.65
C PHE A 521 9.24 13.85 -25.79
N SER A 522 9.30 14.90 -26.60
CA SER A 522 8.47 15.03 -27.81
C SER A 522 9.30 15.49 -29.00
N SER A 523 8.80 15.26 -30.21
CA SER A 523 9.45 15.73 -31.43
C SER A 523 8.45 16.32 -32.41
N THR A 524 8.75 17.55 -32.85
CA THR A 524 8.01 18.30 -33.87
C THR A 524 8.83 18.50 -35.13
N VAL A 525 9.92 17.74 -35.34
CA VAL A 525 10.82 17.85 -36.52
C VAL A 525 10.04 17.65 -37.79
N VAL A 526 10.17 18.63 -38.73
CA VAL A 526 9.55 18.60 -40.04
C VAL A 526 10.64 18.52 -41.11
N GLY A 527 10.38 17.84 -42.22
CA GLY A 527 11.27 17.84 -43.40
C GLY A 527 12.41 16.82 -43.38
N GLY A 528 12.50 15.97 -42.31
CA GLY A 528 13.48 14.87 -42.27
C GLY A 528 14.93 15.30 -41.98
N ASN A 529 15.12 16.50 -41.43
CA ASN A 529 16.44 17.03 -41.03
C ASN A 529 17.12 16.15 -39.97
N VAL A 530 16.33 15.49 -39.11
CA VAL A 530 16.75 14.39 -38.24
C VAL A 530 15.89 13.18 -38.58
N PRO A 531 16.46 12.08 -39.07
CA PRO A 531 15.72 10.85 -39.33
C PRO A 531 15.07 10.29 -38.05
N LYS A 532 13.84 9.83 -38.17
CA LYS A 532 13.05 9.32 -37.03
C LYS A 532 13.72 8.15 -36.28
N GLU A 533 14.54 7.39 -36.98
CA GLU A 533 15.32 6.28 -36.39
C GLU A 533 16.28 6.72 -35.27
N PHE A 534 16.65 8.01 -35.22
CA PHE A 534 17.55 8.56 -34.20
C PHE A 534 16.81 9.15 -32.97
N PHE A 535 15.48 9.33 -33.03
CA PHE A 535 14.71 9.89 -31.92
C PHE A 535 14.86 9.08 -30.63
N PRO A 536 14.78 7.74 -30.66
CA PRO A 536 15.00 6.95 -29.45
C PRO A 536 16.39 7.12 -28.82
N ALA A 537 17.42 7.33 -29.67
CA ALA A 537 18.77 7.55 -29.19
C ALA A 537 18.94 8.95 -28.55
N ILE A 538 18.26 9.97 -29.10
CA ILE A 538 18.24 11.33 -28.55
C ILE A 538 17.52 11.32 -27.20
N GLU A 539 16.33 10.70 -27.12
CA GLU A 539 15.59 10.54 -25.88
C GLU A 539 16.41 9.81 -24.81
N LYS A 540 17.01 8.67 -25.17
CA LYS A 540 17.89 7.91 -24.28
C LYS A 540 19.06 8.77 -23.77
N GLY A 541 19.63 9.61 -24.63
CA GLY A 541 20.74 10.52 -24.27
C GLY A 541 20.31 11.54 -23.22
N PHE A 542 19.16 12.17 -23.38
CA PHE A 542 18.60 13.08 -22.39
C PHE A 542 18.19 12.35 -21.10
N ARG A 543 17.44 11.27 -21.20
CA ARG A 543 16.99 10.46 -20.06
C ARG A 543 18.15 9.99 -19.19
N GLY A 544 19.24 9.52 -19.80
CA GLY A 544 20.44 9.11 -19.06
C GLY A 544 21.17 10.24 -18.35
N MET A 545 20.93 11.50 -18.74
CA MET A 545 21.51 12.67 -18.06
C MET A 545 20.63 13.20 -16.94
N MET A 546 19.35 12.81 -16.88
CA MET A 546 18.44 13.19 -15.79
C MET A 546 18.88 12.63 -14.43
N GLU A 547 19.66 11.56 -14.43
CA GLU A 547 20.17 10.97 -13.18
C GLU A 547 21.21 11.85 -12.48
N GLN A 548 21.75 12.89 -13.16
CA GLN A 548 22.82 13.72 -12.64
C GLN A 548 22.58 15.20 -12.96
N GLY A 549 22.00 15.91 -12.00
CA GLY A 549 21.66 17.34 -12.14
C GLY A 549 22.86 18.29 -12.09
N PRO A 550 22.69 19.54 -12.54
CA PRO A 550 23.78 20.51 -12.67
C PRO A 550 24.20 21.20 -11.36
N LEU A 551 23.42 21.14 -10.27
CA LEU A 551 23.72 21.86 -9.01
C LEU A 551 24.65 21.07 -8.10
N ALA A 552 24.22 19.87 -7.74
CA ALA A 552 24.92 19.01 -6.79
C ALA A 552 24.94 17.54 -7.26
N GLY A 553 24.40 17.25 -8.45
CA GLY A 553 24.37 15.92 -9.02
C GLY A 553 23.18 15.08 -8.59
N PHE A 554 22.15 15.67 -7.98
CA PHE A 554 20.92 14.96 -7.68
C PHE A 554 20.10 14.70 -8.97
N PRO A 555 19.30 13.62 -9.01
CA PRO A 555 18.44 13.37 -10.16
C PRO A 555 17.50 14.53 -10.46
N VAL A 556 17.27 14.79 -11.74
CA VAL A 556 16.42 15.88 -12.23
C VAL A 556 15.01 15.36 -12.48
N LEU A 557 13.99 16.09 -12.06
CA LEU A 557 12.57 15.80 -12.26
C LEU A 557 11.85 16.94 -12.97
N ASP A 558 10.70 16.63 -13.53
CA ASP A 558 9.73 17.57 -14.10
C ASP A 558 10.33 18.45 -15.18
N VAL A 559 10.84 17.81 -16.23
CA VAL A 559 11.45 18.46 -17.39
C VAL A 559 10.86 17.93 -18.69
N GLU A 560 10.39 18.85 -19.53
CA GLU A 560 9.93 18.58 -20.87
C GLU A 560 11.00 18.94 -21.88
N ILE A 561 11.31 18.03 -22.80
CA ILE A 561 12.24 18.26 -23.89
C ILE A 561 11.52 18.05 -25.23
N GLU A 562 11.55 19.08 -26.06
CA GLU A 562 11.01 19.07 -27.42
C GLU A 562 12.16 19.17 -28.42
N LEU A 563 12.32 18.17 -29.27
CA LEU A 563 13.19 18.21 -30.43
C LEU A 563 12.41 18.82 -31.61
N TYR A 564 12.77 20.00 -32.08
CA TYR A 564 12.03 20.68 -33.15
C TYR A 564 12.78 20.75 -34.48
N ASP A 565 14.13 20.67 -34.49
CA ASP A 565 14.94 20.63 -35.72
C ASP A 565 16.32 19.99 -35.44
N GLY A 566 17.20 19.97 -36.42
CA GLY A 566 18.55 19.47 -36.28
C GLY A 566 19.24 19.26 -37.62
N GLY A 567 20.22 18.37 -37.64
CA GLY A 567 20.93 18.02 -38.86
C GLY A 567 21.65 16.70 -38.77
N PHE A 568 21.69 15.97 -39.86
CA PHE A 568 22.42 14.71 -39.96
C PHE A 568 23.39 14.72 -41.17
N HIS A 569 24.36 13.84 -41.12
CA HIS A 569 25.32 13.60 -42.20
C HIS A 569 25.22 12.14 -42.65
N ALA A 570 25.03 11.90 -43.94
CA ALA A 570 24.71 10.58 -44.48
C ALA A 570 25.72 9.46 -44.13
N VAL A 571 26.96 9.81 -43.80
CA VAL A 571 28.05 8.86 -43.52
C VAL A 571 28.45 8.87 -42.03
N ASP A 572 28.45 10.06 -41.38
CA ASP A 572 29.00 10.24 -40.05
C ASP A 572 27.92 10.25 -38.94
N SER A 573 26.62 10.24 -39.28
CA SER A 573 25.54 10.19 -38.33
C SER A 573 25.22 8.76 -37.92
N SER A 574 25.02 8.56 -36.60
CA SER A 574 24.66 7.28 -36.00
C SER A 574 23.85 7.51 -34.73
N ALA A 575 23.15 6.48 -34.24
CA ALA A 575 22.44 6.53 -32.97
C ALA A 575 23.35 6.99 -31.82
N VAL A 576 24.59 6.51 -31.79
CA VAL A 576 25.58 6.91 -30.77
C VAL A 576 25.95 8.40 -30.89
N ALA A 577 26.11 8.94 -32.12
CA ALA A 577 26.41 10.35 -32.30
C ALA A 577 25.26 11.25 -31.80
N PHE A 578 24.01 10.87 -32.02
CA PHE A 578 22.83 11.59 -31.54
C PHE A 578 22.63 11.43 -30.04
N GLU A 579 22.90 10.27 -29.46
CA GLU A 579 22.89 10.09 -28.00
C GLU A 579 23.93 11.02 -27.34
N LEU A 580 25.14 11.09 -27.88
CA LEU A 580 26.18 11.99 -27.39
C LEU A 580 25.82 13.48 -27.59
N ALA A 581 25.12 13.81 -28.69
CA ALA A 581 24.61 15.15 -28.91
C ALA A 581 23.59 15.55 -27.85
N ALA A 582 22.65 14.67 -27.51
CA ALA A 582 21.67 14.90 -26.44
C ALA A 582 22.34 15.07 -25.07
N ARG A 583 23.31 14.24 -24.75
CA ARG A 583 24.09 14.38 -23.49
C ARG A 583 24.85 15.71 -23.43
N GLY A 584 25.44 16.14 -24.53
CA GLY A 584 26.13 17.43 -24.66
C GLY A 584 25.17 18.61 -24.54
N ALA A 585 24.00 18.51 -25.16
CA ALA A 585 22.93 19.48 -25.11
C ALA A 585 22.44 19.69 -23.66
N PHE A 586 22.19 18.62 -22.94
CA PHE A 586 21.79 18.67 -21.53
C PHE A 586 22.81 19.44 -20.67
N ARG A 587 24.10 19.07 -20.78
CA ARG A 587 25.18 19.74 -20.06
C ARG A 587 25.32 21.23 -20.36
N GLN A 588 25.05 21.61 -21.64
CA GLN A 588 25.13 22.99 -22.09
C GLN A 588 23.98 23.86 -21.57
N SER A 589 22.75 23.29 -21.55
CA SER A 589 21.53 24.08 -21.37
C SER A 589 20.99 24.03 -19.94
N MET A 590 21.10 22.90 -19.23
CA MET A 590 20.55 22.77 -17.89
C MET A 590 21.06 23.82 -16.89
N PRO A 591 22.37 24.18 -16.86
CA PRO A 591 22.85 25.25 -15.97
C PRO A 591 22.24 26.62 -16.26
N LYS A 592 21.76 26.86 -17.49
CA LYS A 592 21.14 28.12 -17.91
C LYS A 592 19.63 28.15 -17.66
N ALA A 593 19.01 26.98 -17.46
CA ALA A 593 17.57 26.83 -17.28
C ALA A 593 17.07 27.20 -15.87
N GLY A 594 17.90 27.86 -15.07
CA GLY A 594 17.55 28.20 -13.68
C GLY A 594 17.35 26.94 -12.82
N PRO A 595 18.39 26.10 -12.68
CA PRO A 595 18.26 24.87 -11.91
C PRO A 595 17.97 25.19 -10.44
N GLN A 596 17.10 24.39 -9.80
CA GLN A 596 16.63 24.57 -8.43
C GLN A 596 16.64 23.22 -7.70
N LEU A 597 17.05 23.22 -6.45
CA LEU A 597 16.93 22.06 -5.57
C LEU A 597 15.50 21.94 -5.06
N ILE A 598 14.98 20.72 -5.06
CA ILE A 598 13.68 20.37 -4.52
C ILE A 598 13.82 19.28 -3.46
N GLU A 599 12.98 19.37 -2.43
CA GLU A 599 12.96 18.45 -1.29
C GLU A 599 11.63 17.71 -1.19
N PRO A 600 11.62 16.46 -0.68
CA PRO A 600 10.39 15.72 -0.48
C PRO A 600 9.59 16.31 0.66
N ILE A 601 8.31 16.57 0.40
CA ILE A 601 7.32 17.05 1.36
C ILE A 601 6.45 15.87 1.78
N MET A 602 6.30 15.73 3.09
CA MET A 602 5.43 14.73 3.71
C MET A 602 4.10 15.35 4.08
N HIS A 603 3.02 14.69 3.74
CA HIS A 603 1.72 14.96 4.33
C HIS A 603 1.69 14.35 5.72
N VAL A 604 1.62 15.19 6.73
CA VAL A 604 1.68 14.81 8.15
C VAL A 604 0.32 15.02 8.78
N ASP A 605 -0.20 13.99 9.41
CA ASP A 605 -1.45 14.02 10.16
C ASP A 605 -1.16 13.71 11.62
N VAL A 606 -1.40 14.67 12.52
CA VAL A 606 -1.11 14.55 13.95
C VAL A 606 -2.41 14.59 14.74
N PHE A 607 -2.65 13.57 15.54
CA PHE A 607 -3.69 13.59 16.57
C PHE A 607 -3.08 13.95 17.93
N THR A 608 -3.67 14.93 18.61
CA THR A 608 -3.22 15.40 19.91
C THR A 608 -4.39 15.80 20.80
N PRO A 609 -4.30 15.61 22.12
CA PRO A 609 -5.28 16.18 23.04
C PRO A 609 -5.34 17.71 22.94
N ASP A 610 -6.51 18.29 23.23
CA ASP A 610 -6.77 19.75 23.14
C ASP A 610 -5.73 20.62 23.85
N ASP A 611 -5.26 20.16 25.01
CA ASP A 611 -4.29 20.89 25.84
C ASP A 611 -2.92 21.09 25.15
N HIS A 612 -2.58 20.27 24.16
CA HIS A 612 -1.27 20.25 23.49
C HIS A 612 -1.30 20.75 22.04
N VAL A 613 -2.47 21.14 21.51
CA VAL A 613 -2.61 21.58 20.11
C VAL A 613 -1.68 22.74 19.77
N GLY A 614 -1.57 23.72 20.67
CA GLY A 614 -0.70 24.87 20.47
C GLY A 614 0.78 24.50 20.36
N ASP A 615 1.24 23.56 21.17
CA ASP A 615 2.62 23.09 21.17
C ASP A 615 2.93 22.32 19.88
N VAL A 616 2.00 21.44 19.45
CA VAL A 616 2.12 20.65 18.21
C VAL A 616 2.16 21.56 16.98
N ILE A 617 1.23 22.51 16.86
CA ILE A 617 1.23 23.50 15.77
C ILE A 617 2.51 24.34 15.78
N GLY A 618 2.94 24.78 16.96
CA GLY A 618 4.18 25.53 17.12
C GLY A 618 5.42 24.74 16.69
N ASP A 619 5.47 23.44 16.99
CA ASP A 619 6.59 22.58 16.58
C ASP A 619 6.55 22.28 15.08
N LEU A 620 5.40 21.97 14.50
CA LEU A 620 5.25 21.77 13.05
C LEU A 620 5.66 23.03 12.26
N ASN A 621 5.25 24.22 12.71
CA ASN A 621 5.68 25.49 12.10
C ASN A 621 7.20 25.70 12.22
N ARG A 622 7.81 25.35 13.34
CA ARG A 622 9.28 25.40 13.53
C ARG A 622 9.99 24.48 12.57
N ARG A 623 9.39 23.35 12.23
CA ARG A 623 9.84 22.35 11.24
C ARG A 623 9.51 22.72 9.81
N ARG A 624 9.27 23.99 9.53
CA ARG A 624 8.89 24.52 8.21
C ARG A 624 7.58 23.91 7.66
N GLY A 625 6.75 23.35 8.55
CA GLY A 625 5.47 22.78 8.19
C GLY A 625 4.45 23.83 7.81
N MET A 626 3.66 23.56 6.80
CA MET A 626 2.52 24.36 6.38
C MET A 626 1.23 23.67 6.85
N ILE A 627 0.59 24.23 7.86
CA ILE A 627 -0.67 23.71 8.37
C ILE A 627 -1.74 23.84 7.28
N LYS A 628 -2.38 22.72 6.94
CA LYS A 628 -3.44 22.64 5.92
C LYS A 628 -4.82 22.69 6.56
N ASP A 629 -4.99 21.95 7.65
CA ASP A 629 -6.29 21.81 8.30
C ASP A 629 -6.15 21.52 9.79
N GLN A 630 -7.19 21.85 10.54
CA GLN A 630 -7.31 21.57 11.96
C GLN A 630 -8.75 21.17 12.26
N MET A 631 -8.96 19.91 12.63
CA MET A 631 -10.27 19.36 12.95
C MET A 631 -10.37 19.04 14.45
N ALA A 632 -11.29 19.72 15.14
CA ALA A 632 -11.60 19.41 16.52
C ALA A 632 -12.49 18.16 16.60
N GLY A 633 -12.07 17.16 17.38
CA GLY A 633 -12.83 15.97 17.68
C GLY A 633 -13.26 15.95 19.16
N THR A 634 -14.01 14.93 19.56
CA THR A 634 -14.48 14.77 20.94
C THR A 634 -13.38 14.36 21.93
N THR A 635 -12.26 13.82 21.46
CA THR A 635 -11.16 13.30 22.30
C THR A 635 -9.84 14.03 22.07
N GLY A 636 -9.82 15.05 21.21
CA GLY A 636 -8.64 15.83 20.84
C GLY A 636 -8.76 16.45 19.48
N VAL A 637 -7.69 17.06 19.01
CA VAL A 637 -7.60 17.76 17.73
C VAL A 637 -6.69 17.03 16.78
N ARG A 638 -7.10 16.96 15.54
CA ARG A 638 -6.29 16.49 14.41
C ARG A 638 -5.72 17.69 13.66
N VAL A 639 -4.42 17.69 13.44
CA VAL A 639 -3.69 18.72 12.71
C VAL A 639 -3.05 18.12 11.48
N LYS A 640 -3.46 18.58 10.29
CA LYS A 640 -2.86 18.18 9.01
C LYS A 640 -1.88 19.24 8.53
N ALA A 641 -0.70 18.83 8.13
CA ALA A 641 0.35 19.73 7.65
C ALA A 641 1.20 19.10 6.55
N ASP A 642 1.72 19.93 5.66
CA ASP A 642 2.78 19.54 4.74
C ASP A 642 4.12 19.96 5.34
N VAL A 643 5.03 19.01 5.58
CA VAL A 643 6.30 19.23 6.27
C VAL A 643 7.45 18.60 5.47
N PRO A 644 8.58 19.30 5.29
CA PRO A 644 9.76 18.70 4.65
C PRO A 644 10.28 17.48 5.43
N LEU A 645 10.61 16.41 4.72
CA LEU A 645 11.07 15.16 5.34
C LEU A 645 12.31 15.37 6.21
N SER A 646 13.23 16.27 5.81
CA SER A 646 14.44 16.60 6.57
C SER A 646 14.16 17.07 8.00
N GLU A 647 12.98 17.65 8.24
CA GLU A 647 12.56 18.16 9.54
C GLU A 647 11.80 17.13 10.40
N MET A 648 11.46 15.98 9.81
CA MET A 648 10.63 14.96 10.45
C MET A 648 11.41 13.85 11.15
N PHE A 649 12.72 13.77 10.95
CA PHE A 649 13.55 12.80 11.64
C PHE A 649 13.42 12.92 13.15
N GLY A 650 13.19 11.80 13.84
CA GLY A 650 12.98 11.75 15.28
C GLY A 650 11.71 12.45 15.80
N TYR A 651 10.79 12.86 14.92
CA TYR A 651 9.56 13.61 15.31
C TYR A 651 8.72 12.88 16.35
N ILE A 652 8.62 11.55 16.29
CA ILE A 652 7.85 10.75 17.27
C ILE A 652 8.31 10.99 18.71
N GLY A 653 9.62 11.13 18.93
CA GLY A 653 10.18 11.43 20.24
C GLY A 653 9.76 12.82 20.74
N SER A 654 9.83 13.83 19.87
CA SER A 654 9.38 15.19 20.15
C SER A 654 7.88 15.24 20.44
N LEU A 655 7.07 14.58 19.62
CA LEU A 655 5.62 14.53 19.79
C LEU A 655 5.23 13.87 21.12
N ARG A 656 5.82 12.73 21.46
CA ARG A 656 5.55 12.04 22.73
C ARG A 656 5.94 12.92 23.93
N THR A 657 7.04 13.63 23.83
CA THR A 657 7.47 14.56 24.90
C THR A 657 6.49 15.71 25.09
N MET A 658 6.02 16.35 23.98
CA MET A 658 5.09 17.46 24.02
C MET A 658 3.69 17.05 24.51
N THR A 659 3.25 15.83 24.15
CA THR A 659 1.88 15.36 24.42
C THR A 659 1.78 14.39 25.58
N SER A 660 2.84 14.24 26.40
CA SER A 660 2.91 13.27 27.50
C SER A 660 2.60 11.84 27.06
N GLY A 661 3.09 11.47 25.87
CA GLY A 661 2.89 10.15 25.28
C GLY A 661 1.54 9.92 24.61
N ARG A 662 0.64 10.90 24.58
CA ARG A 662 -0.74 10.77 24.07
C ARG A 662 -0.89 11.16 22.61
N GLY A 663 0.11 11.85 22.02
CA GLY A 663 0.09 12.25 20.61
C GLY A 663 0.42 11.07 19.69
N GLN A 664 -0.27 11.01 18.58
CA GLN A 664 -0.03 10.06 17.51
C GLN A 664 0.17 10.83 16.21
N PHE A 665 0.94 10.28 15.27
CA PHE A 665 1.04 10.86 13.95
C PHE A 665 1.20 9.79 12.88
N SER A 666 0.85 10.15 11.67
CA SER A 666 1.24 9.46 10.45
C SER A 666 1.84 10.46 9.48
N MET A 667 2.71 9.98 8.61
CA MET A 667 3.22 10.78 7.50
C MET A 667 3.37 9.91 6.26
N GLU A 668 3.11 10.53 5.10
CA GLU A 668 3.28 9.90 3.81
C GLU A 668 3.91 10.88 2.82
N PHE A 669 4.62 10.37 1.83
CA PHE A 669 5.15 11.22 0.77
C PHE A 669 4.00 11.88 0.01
N SER A 670 4.06 13.21 -0.14
CA SER A 670 3.08 13.99 -0.90
C SER A 670 3.63 14.41 -2.27
N HIS A 671 4.64 15.24 -2.28
CA HIS A 671 5.23 15.79 -3.50
C HIS A 671 6.63 16.36 -3.22
N TYR A 672 7.31 16.77 -4.29
CA TYR A 672 8.54 17.56 -4.18
C TYR A 672 8.21 19.06 -4.23
N ASN A 673 8.92 19.86 -3.43
CA ASN A 673 8.76 21.32 -3.41
C ASN A 673 10.14 22.01 -3.40
N PRO A 674 10.24 23.22 -3.97
CA PRO A 674 11.49 23.98 -3.94
C PRO A 674 12.05 24.19 -2.54
N CYS A 675 13.35 23.92 -2.36
CA CYS A 675 14.04 24.23 -1.13
C CYS A 675 14.17 25.74 -0.93
N PRO A 676 14.04 26.26 0.32
CA PRO A 676 14.47 27.59 0.65
C PRO A 676 15.96 27.82 0.32
N ALA A 677 16.34 29.06 -0.01
CA ALA A 677 17.70 29.36 -0.49
C ALA A 677 18.80 28.93 0.50
N ASN A 678 18.59 29.20 1.80
CA ASN A 678 19.53 28.81 2.85
C ASN A 678 19.71 27.28 2.95
N VAL A 679 18.61 26.51 2.90
CA VAL A 679 18.65 25.05 2.94
C VAL A 679 19.32 24.50 1.67
N SER A 680 19.00 25.08 0.51
CA SER A 680 19.60 24.69 -0.75
C SER A 680 21.11 24.89 -0.77
N GLU A 681 21.59 26.05 -0.25
CA GLU A 681 23.03 26.35 -0.15
C GLU A 681 23.75 25.34 0.76
N ASP A 682 23.19 25.05 1.92
CA ASP A 682 23.77 24.10 2.88
C ASP A 682 23.84 22.67 2.30
N VAL A 683 22.75 22.21 1.68
CA VAL A 683 22.69 20.87 1.06
C VAL A 683 23.66 20.75 -0.12
N ILE A 684 23.73 21.76 -0.99
CA ILE A 684 24.66 21.76 -2.12
C ILE A 684 26.11 21.80 -1.64
N ALA A 685 26.41 22.57 -0.60
CA ALA A 685 27.75 22.62 -0.02
C ALA A 685 28.17 21.28 0.59
N ALA A 686 27.28 20.68 1.40
CA ALA A 686 27.53 19.38 2.03
C ALA A 686 27.75 18.28 0.98
N GLU A 687 26.94 18.24 -0.10
CA GLU A 687 27.09 17.24 -1.14
C GLU A 687 28.37 17.43 -1.96
N LYS A 688 28.76 18.68 -2.24
CA LYS A 688 30.05 18.97 -2.89
C LYS A 688 31.26 18.58 -2.03
N GLU A 689 31.20 18.81 -0.71
CA GLU A 689 32.22 18.35 0.21
C GLU A 689 32.31 16.83 0.23
N ARG A 690 31.17 16.16 0.25
CA ARG A 690 31.10 14.71 0.19
C ARG A 690 31.66 14.15 -1.11
N GLN A 691 31.36 14.78 -2.25
CA GLN A 691 31.93 14.41 -3.57
C GLN A 691 33.45 14.70 -3.63
N ALA A 692 33.94 15.75 -2.98
CA ALA A 692 35.35 16.06 -2.93
C ALA A 692 36.14 15.15 -1.97
N ALA A 693 35.48 14.58 -0.96
CA ALA A 693 36.07 13.63 0.00
C ALA A 693 36.12 12.18 -0.55
N LYS A 694 35.45 11.92 -1.65
CA LYS A 694 35.50 10.68 -2.42
C LYS A 694 36.61 10.71 -3.46
#